data_28d2e360e2b3bf9483c88d5701901c68
#
_entry.id   28d2e360e2b3bf9483c88d5701901c68
#
_cell.length_a   1.000
_cell.length_b   1.000
_cell.length_c   1.000
_cell.angle_alpha   90.00
_cell.angle_beta   90.00
_cell.angle_gamma   90.00
#
_symmetry.space_group_name_H-M   'P 1'
#
loop_
_entity.id
_entity.type
_entity.pdbx_description
1 polymer ?
#
loop_
_entity_poly.entity_id
_entity_poly.type
_entity_poly.pdbx_seq_one_letter_code
_entity_poly.pdbx_strand_id
1 'polypeptide(L)'
;MTGIYRFLLQLSAAAILTAPVVARAAAPTNVPLVNPGFESPYIPFSGNNGLIAGNIANGWSDNSTWSDSTVQYTQETNNPHTGASCQKMAVASIGSGEAQFLQSISVVAGSLYTATVWVRGDPGTQVIFRIQDGSAPYESYLDIYAAVTPGWQQIAIHGYIVVSTGATLMIALGSPGTVWIDDAAVSYVPGSAPPTPNIGPIPTSFFGIHVAHFLEGVLSNPGFEPPFVSAGTNNPISGNVAIDWNDNSSWADVTVTYSEDTTEPHSGSAAQQVDVQAVVSGAVQLVQPLTVVPGLAYTFAVWLRGLPGMSVNLILQNQNTPYNYYATTAAQLTASWQQFSVTGRINDTGSVLLMIQATAPGIFSVDDASFTGAGGQPVYGGVPWPAARFGTLRLWDSGTAWTALEPLRGVWNFAPLDAWVAAAQANGIPDIILTLGQTPAWASSNPDDVNYVGAGAPAPPTNIQDWSDYVAAIAQRYKGRIRYYEIWNEPNDDTYFTGTVAQLAQLTQAAYLALKAVDPQITVMSPAAYSAGYLDTFLATGAGQYVDVIGYHIYATPPESTGPLLANVRLVMNKYGLGALPLWDTEGASGDTTTPPAQAAAYLVRKYLTDLAYGAGRFDWYTWGAASSFCVGTEQTSPYALTAAGQAYRYLFDWLSGASLTQALIDPSGTWQVWLTLAAGGQGVILWNPDRNATFTIPAALQARAVRDIFGGATPVQGTSLTATDSPVLLTSCCQTAPAIGAVTNSASFAGAVSPGSLATIFGAGFASQVAEPASLPLPGDLAGVSVSIDGFNSPMLYADSSQINFQVPFEAQPGSATLLVRSPLGMSLEYPIAIAAAAPGVFEFDGSRAVATDAAGVLITPDHPASAGSVIVVYLTGIGSLSNTPLDGVGAPLNPLAYGLLSATATIADAAAPIQFLGLTPYYVGLAQANIQVPQLASGDYPLVITIDGLASDPVILSVAAP
;
A
#
# COMPACT_ATOMS: atom_id res chain seq x y z
N MET A 1 -20.04 -29.96 -58.36
CA MET A 1 -20.14 -28.50 -58.47
C MET A 1 -21.38 -27.98 -57.73
N THR A 2 -21.58 -28.34 -56.46
CA THR A 2 -22.77 -27.91 -55.69
C THR A 2 -22.43 -27.65 -54.22
N GLY A 3 -21.16 -27.51 -53.93
CA GLY A 3 -20.69 -27.25 -52.55
C GLY A 3 -20.10 -25.87 -52.28
N ILE A 4 -19.89 -25.04 -53.29
CA ILE A 4 -19.22 -23.75 -53.20
C ILE A 4 -20.22 -22.56 -53.18
N TYR A 5 -21.45 -22.78 -53.59
CA TYR A 5 -22.47 -21.74 -53.63
C TYR A 5 -23.26 -21.56 -52.32
N ARG A 6 -23.08 -22.43 -51.32
CA ARG A 6 -23.71 -22.29 -50.01
C ARG A 6 -22.81 -21.58 -48.94
N PHE A 7 -21.55 -21.35 -49.25
CA PHE A 7 -20.61 -20.69 -48.35
C PHE A 7 -20.46 -19.17 -48.59
N LEU A 8 -21.01 -18.66 -49.71
CA LEU A 8 -20.95 -17.25 -50.08
C LEU A 8 -22.27 -16.48 -49.85
N LEU A 9 -23.31 -17.11 -49.31
CA LEU A 9 -24.60 -16.51 -49.05
C LEU A 9 -24.96 -16.41 -47.55
N GLN A 10 -24.01 -16.69 -46.64
CA GLN A 10 -24.16 -16.47 -45.21
C GLN A 10 -23.23 -15.38 -44.64
N LEU A 11 -22.55 -14.61 -45.49
CA LEU A 11 -21.66 -13.51 -45.11
C LEU A 11 -22.17 -12.13 -45.59
N SER A 12 -23.47 -11.99 -45.86
CA SER A 12 -24.03 -10.68 -46.27
C SER A 12 -25.22 -10.22 -45.47
N ALA A 13 -25.22 -10.47 -44.15
CA ALA A 13 -26.20 -9.89 -43.25
C ALA A 13 -25.65 -9.68 -41.84
N ALA A 14 -24.60 -8.88 -41.67
CA ALA A 14 -24.26 -8.17 -40.43
C ALA A 14 -22.94 -7.39 -40.60
N ALA A 15 -22.94 -6.34 -41.35
CA ALA A 15 -22.02 -5.23 -41.21
C ALA A 15 -22.57 -4.03 -41.96
N ILE A 16 -23.59 -3.41 -41.41
CA ILE A 16 -23.72 -1.97 -41.62
C ILE A 16 -22.63 -1.40 -40.69
N LEU A 17 -21.42 -1.39 -41.20
CA LEU A 17 -20.37 -0.51 -40.72
C LEU A 17 -20.90 0.90 -41.01
N THR A 18 -21.50 1.55 -40.03
CA THR A 18 -21.46 3.00 -39.97
C THR A 18 -19.99 3.33 -39.92
N ALA A 19 -19.41 3.70 -41.07
CA ALA A 19 -18.11 4.37 -41.07
C ALA A 19 -18.18 5.47 -40.00
N PRO A 20 -17.19 5.57 -39.11
CA PRO A 20 -17.16 6.71 -38.20
C PRO A 20 -17.21 7.94 -39.10
N VAL A 21 -18.21 8.80 -38.89
CA VAL A 21 -18.18 10.16 -39.41
C VAL A 21 -16.90 10.72 -38.79
N VAL A 22 -15.86 10.81 -39.59
CA VAL A 22 -14.66 11.52 -39.22
C VAL A 22 -15.13 12.95 -39.06
N ALA A 23 -15.47 13.34 -37.83
CA ALA A 23 -15.78 14.70 -37.50
C ALA A 23 -14.58 15.52 -37.99
N ARG A 24 -14.83 16.38 -38.97
CA ARG A 24 -13.78 17.29 -39.45
C ARG A 24 -13.26 18.03 -38.23
N ALA A 25 -11.97 17.85 -37.92
CA ALA A 25 -11.32 18.51 -36.80
C ALA A 25 -11.71 20.02 -36.84
N ALA A 26 -12.18 20.53 -35.71
CA ALA A 26 -12.52 21.95 -35.58
C ALA A 26 -11.28 22.78 -35.94
N ALA A 27 -11.46 23.89 -36.63
CA ALA A 27 -10.34 24.75 -36.93
C ALA A 27 -9.83 25.38 -35.62
N PRO A 28 -8.49 25.56 -35.45
CA PRO A 28 -7.94 26.22 -34.29
C PRO A 28 -8.52 27.61 -34.08
N THR A 29 -8.84 27.96 -32.87
CA THR A 29 -9.30 29.29 -32.44
C THR A 29 -8.13 29.97 -31.74
N ASN A 30 -7.79 31.19 -32.20
CA ASN A 30 -6.74 31.98 -31.57
C ASN A 30 -7.19 32.52 -30.21
N VAL A 31 -6.32 32.45 -29.22
CA VAL A 31 -6.47 33.15 -27.94
C VAL A 31 -5.87 34.56 -28.12
N PRO A 32 -6.63 35.63 -27.89
CA PRO A 32 -6.08 36.97 -28.04
C PRO A 32 -4.96 37.26 -27.04
N LEU A 33 -3.79 37.63 -27.53
CA LEU A 33 -2.69 38.16 -26.72
C LEU A 33 -2.58 39.69 -26.99
N VAL A 34 -2.21 40.43 -25.94
CA VAL A 34 -1.88 41.83 -26.05
C VAL A 34 -0.40 41.95 -26.42
N ASN A 35 -0.10 42.64 -27.49
CA ASN A 35 1.25 42.87 -27.98
C ASN A 35 2.10 41.58 -28.11
N PRO A 36 1.67 40.57 -28.88
CA PRO A 36 2.35 39.29 -29.00
C PRO A 36 3.71 39.39 -29.71
N GLY A 37 3.97 40.45 -30.50
CA GLY A 37 5.25 40.71 -31.17
C GLY A 37 6.16 41.66 -30.38
N PHE A 38 5.84 41.95 -29.13
CA PHE A 38 6.68 42.78 -28.23
C PHE A 38 7.10 44.11 -28.83
N GLU A 39 6.20 44.76 -29.55
CA GLU A 39 6.39 46.07 -30.15
C GLU A 39 6.14 47.23 -29.16
N SER A 40 6.60 48.41 -29.48
CA SER A 40 6.32 49.61 -28.67
C SER A 40 4.80 49.86 -28.53
N PRO A 41 4.33 50.38 -27.35
CA PRO A 41 5.11 51.01 -26.29
C PRO A 41 5.61 50.00 -25.24
N TYR A 42 6.70 50.32 -24.57
CA TYR A 42 7.25 49.68 -23.40
C TYR A 42 6.96 50.53 -22.16
N ILE A 43 6.64 49.88 -21.06
CA ILE A 43 6.24 50.50 -19.80
C ILE A 43 7.34 50.33 -18.77
N PRO A 44 7.79 51.41 -18.08
CA PRO A 44 8.74 51.27 -16.99
C PRO A 44 8.20 50.39 -15.85
N PHE A 45 9.03 49.49 -15.35
CA PHE A 45 8.73 48.60 -14.23
C PHE A 45 9.87 48.63 -13.19
N SER A 46 9.55 48.57 -11.91
CA SER A 46 10.48 48.42 -10.81
C SER A 46 9.82 47.65 -9.64
N GLY A 47 10.46 46.56 -9.24
CA GLY A 47 10.06 45.72 -8.08
C GLY A 47 11.27 45.36 -7.21
N ASN A 48 11.03 44.74 -6.03
CA ASN A 48 12.05 44.30 -5.08
C ASN A 48 13.17 45.35 -4.83
N ASN A 49 12.76 46.59 -4.49
CA ASN A 49 13.68 47.70 -4.23
C ASN A 49 14.64 48.00 -5.42
N GLY A 50 14.22 47.71 -6.63
CA GLY A 50 15.00 47.96 -7.85
C GLY A 50 15.86 46.78 -8.30
N LEU A 51 15.85 45.66 -7.64
CA LEU A 51 16.52 44.43 -8.11
C LEU A 51 15.86 43.84 -9.36
N ILE A 52 14.53 44.07 -9.52
CA ILE A 52 13.79 43.73 -10.72
C ILE A 52 13.32 45.05 -11.36
N ALA A 53 13.85 45.41 -12.50
CA ALA A 53 13.61 46.73 -13.08
C ALA A 53 13.72 46.73 -14.61
N GLY A 54 13.30 47.83 -15.20
CA GLY A 54 13.47 48.09 -16.64
C GLY A 54 12.19 48.48 -17.39
N ASN A 55 12.16 48.15 -18.69
CA ASN A 55 11.03 48.44 -19.54
C ASN A 55 10.41 47.17 -20.09
N ILE A 56 9.13 46.95 -19.81
CA ILE A 56 8.36 45.76 -20.20
C ILE A 56 7.41 46.13 -21.35
N ALA A 57 7.34 45.28 -22.37
CA ALA A 57 6.40 45.42 -23.47
C ALA A 57 4.95 45.50 -22.95
N ASN A 58 4.18 46.49 -23.46
CA ASN A 58 2.80 46.68 -23.00
C ASN A 58 1.96 45.42 -23.15
N GLY A 59 1.17 45.10 -22.11
CA GLY A 59 0.34 43.91 -22.04
C GLY A 59 1.02 42.70 -21.37
N TRP A 60 2.33 42.80 -21.13
CA TRP A 60 3.11 41.77 -20.38
C TRP A 60 3.49 42.30 -19.00
N SER A 61 3.85 41.42 -18.11
CA SER A 61 4.20 41.76 -16.72
C SER A 61 5.25 40.84 -16.14
N ASP A 62 5.98 41.34 -15.14
CA ASP A 62 6.85 40.55 -14.28
C ASP A 62 6.05 39.93 -13.14
N ASN A 63 6.42 38.72 -12.76
CA ASN A 63 5.92 38.03 -11.58
C ASN A 63 7.06 37.43 -10.73
N SER A 64 8.25 38.05 -10.78
CA SER A 64 9.44 37.55 -10.08
C SER A 64 9.62 38.11 -8.67
N THR A 65 8.74 39.03 -8.21
CA THR A 65 8.91 39.74 -6.93
C THR A 65 8.85 38.85 -5.68
N TRP A 66 8.36 37.62 -5.82
CA TRP A 66 8.34 36.60 -4.77
C TRP A 66 9.67 35.81 -4.67
N SER A 67 10.49 35.84 -5.71
CA SER A 67 11.77 35.12 -5.80
C SER A 67 12.95 36.02 -5.33
N ASP A 68 14.04 35.37 -4.93
CA ASP A 68 15.31 36.06 -4.68
C ASP A 68 16.09 36.18 -6.01
N SER A 69 15.65 37.11 -6.87
CA SER A 69 16.21 37.28 -8.20
C SER A 69 16.53 38.73 -8.53
N THR A 70 17.55 38.91 -9.40
CA THR A 70 17.89 40.20 -9.98
C THR A 70 17.63 40.14 -11.49
N VAL A 71 16.67 40.93 -11.98
CA VAL A 71 16.19 40.88 -13.37
C VAL A 71 16.18 42.28 -13.99
N GLN A 72 16.72 42.42 -15.20
CA GLN A 72 16.68 43.61 -15.99
C GLN A 72 15.91 43.38 -17.30
N TYR A 73 14.83 44.13 -17.47
CA TYR A 73 14.01 44.16 -18.69
C TYR A 73 14.42 45.33 -19.61
N THR A 74 14.60 45.04 -20.90
CA THR A 74 14.90 46.11 -21.88
C THR A 74 14.18 45.88 -23.20
N GLN A 75 13.80 46.95 -23.87
CA GLN A 75 13.41 46.92 -25.28
C GLN A 75 14.68 46.71 -26.10
N GLU A 76 14.70 45.69 -26.95
CA GLU A 76 15.82 45.44 -27.87
C GLU A 76 15.37 45.64 -29.30
N THR A 77 16.10 46.55 -30.05
CA THR A 77 15.79 46.86 -31.42
C THR A 77 16.80 46.32 -32.39
N ASN A 78 17.87 45.72 -31.86
CA ASN A 78 18.92 45.12 -32.68
C ASN A 78 18.61 43.62 -32.87
N ASN A 79 18.25 43.24 -34.10
CA ASN A 79 17.97 41.85 -34.48
C ASN A 79 16.73 41.26 -33.79
N PRO A 80 15.51 41.95 -33.83
CA PRO A 80 14.26 41.27 -33.46
C PRO A 80 13.96 40.10 -34.41
N HIS A 81 13.06 39.17 -34.01
CA HIS A 81 12.63 38.09 -34.90
C HIS A 81 11.74 38.64 -36.02
N THR A 82 10.70 39.41 -35.63
CA THR A 82 9.93 40.20 -36.59
C THR A 82 9.74 41.64 -36.07
N GLY A 83 9.13 42.53 -36.88
CA GLY A 83 8.80 43.86 -36.46
C GLY A 83 10.02 44.76 -36.22
N ALA A 84 9.92 45.69 -35.24
CA ALA A 84 10.92 46.70 -34.94
C ALA A 84 11.61 46.48 -33.58
N SER A 85 11.06 45.66 -32.68
CA SER A 85 11.66 45.37 -31.36
C SER A 85 11.23 44.03 -30.78
N CYS A 86 12.00 43.54 -29.82
CA CYS A 86 11.70 42.35 -29.01
C CYS A 86 11.97 42.63 -27.53
N GLN A 87 11.43 41.80 -26.62
CA GLN A 87 11.69 41.90 -25.19
C GLN A 87 13.00 41.19 -24.85
N LYS A 88 13.90 41.88 -24.16
CA LYS A 88 15.07 41.27 -23.55
C LYS A 88 14.86 41.14 -22.05
N MET A 89 15.13 40.00 -21.50
CA MET A 89 15.10 39.66 -20.07
C MET A 89 16.49 39.15 -19.69
N ALA A 90 17.21 39.90 -18.87
CA ALA A 90 18.53 39.53 -18.36
C ALA A 90 18.45 39.24 -16.86
N VAL A 91 18.72 38.01 -16.47
CA VAL A 91 18.72 37.54 -15.09
C VAL A 91 20.17 37.43 -14.61
N ALA A 92 20.53 38.29 -13.66
CA ALA A 92 21.91 38.37 -13.16
C ALA A 92 22.15 37.36 -12.00
N SER A 93 21.14 37.12 -11.18
CA SER A 93 21.20 36.17 -10.07
C SER A 93 19.82 35.61 -9.75
N ILE A 94 19.80 34.36 -9.28
CA ILE A 94 18.65 33.72 -8.63
C ILE A 94 19.18 32.99 -7.41
N GLY A 95 18.74 33.38 -6.23
CA GLY A 95 19.04 32.68 -4.97
C GLY A 95 17.98 31.64 -4.65
N SER A 96 16.73 31.91 -5.00
CA SER A 96 15.60 30.97 -4.89
C SER A 96 14.45 31.39 -5.80
N GLY A 97 13.65 30.41 -6.24
CA GLY A 97 12.51 30.62 -7.13
C GLY A 97 12.90 30.82 -8.59
N GLU A 98 12.09 31.57 -9.35
CA GLU A 98 12.25 31.80 -10.79
C GLU A 98 12.09 33.28 -11.14
N ALA A 99 12.76 33.72 -12.20
CA ALA A 99 12.45 34.97 -12.88
C ALA A 99 11.33 34.72 -13.88
N GLN A 100 10.17 35.36 -13.71
CA GLN A 100 8.94 35.07 -14.43
C GLN A 100 8.41 36.27 -15.19
N PHE A 101 8.15 36.08 -16.50
CA PHE A 101 7.61 37.05 -17.42
C PHE A 101 6.35 36.47 -18.06
N LEU A 102 5.19 37.15 -17.93
CA LEU A 102 3.89 36.55 -18.24
C LEU A 102 2.84 37.50 -18.80
N GLN A 103 1.79 36.86 -19.36
CA GLN A 103 0.53 37.50 -19.71
C GLN A 103 -0.63 36.58 -19.31
N SER A 104 -1.67 37.17 -18.67
CA SER A 104 -2.91 36.44 -18.36
C SER A 104 -3.69 36.13 -19.65
N ILE A 105 -4.22 34.92 -19.73
CA ILE A 105 -5.03 34.41 -20.84
C ILE A 105 -6.29 33.74 -20.30
N SER A 106 -7.32 33.63 -21.13
CA SER A 106 -8.50 32.84 -20.83
C SER A 106 -8.40 31.49 -21.50
N VAL A 107 -8.70 30.41 -20.75
CA VAL A 107 -8.66 29.03 -21.24
C VAL A 107 -10.04 28.38 -21.19
N VAL A 108 -10.27 27.41 -22.07
CA VAL A 108 -11.50 26.61 -22.18
C VAL A 108 -11.13 25.18 -21.81
N ALA A 109 -11.72 24.69 -20.71
CA ALA A 109 -11.45 23.35 -20.18
C ALA A 109 -11.58 22.23 -21.23
N GLY A 110 -10.72 21.23 -21.12
CA GLY A 110 -10.71 20.06 -21.99
C GLY A 110 -10.19 20.33 -23.42
N SER A 111 -9.91 21.57 -23.80
CA SER A 111 -9.48 21.91 -25.16
C SER A 111 -7.99 21.62 -25.37
N LEU A 112 -7.64 21.27 -26.61
CA LEU A 112 -6.26 21.03 -27.03
C LEU A 112 -5.60 22.35 -27.42
N TYR A 113 -4.61 22.80 -26.62
CA TYR A 113 -3.89 24.06 -26.81
C TYR A 113 -2.59 23.87 -27.58
N THR A 114 -2.22 24.86 -28.32
CA THR A 114 -0.86 25.05 -28.86
C THR A 114 -0.43 26.48 -28.57
N ALA A 115 0.65 26.63 -27.81
CA ALA A 115 1.31 27.91 -27.62
C ALA A 115 2.71 27.89 -28.19
N THR A 116 3.13 28.98 -28.77
CA THR A 116 4.45 29.17 -29.38
C THR A 116 5.04 30.51 -28.99
N VAL A 117 6.37 30.56 -28.93
CA VAL A 117 7.13 31.80 -28.74
C VAL A 117 8.47 31.67 -29.45
N TRP A 118 8.97 32.75 -30.03
CA TRP A 118 10.32 32.78 -30.54
C TRP A 118 11.27 33.32 -29.48
N VAL A 119 12.37 32.62 -29.28
CA VAL A 119 13.40 32.97 -28.30
C VAL A 119 14.80 32.80 -28.89
N ARG A 120 15.75 33.57 -28.38
CA ARG A 120 17.18 33.39 -28.50
C ARG A 120 17.84 33.77 -27.19
N GLY A 121 19.05 33.29 -26.91
CA GLY A 121 19.66 33.62 -25.64
C GLY A 121 21.16 33.26 -25.57
N ASP A 122 21.71 33.47 -24.40
CA ASP A 122 23.08 33.03 -24.09
C ASP A 122 23.16 31.50 -24.16
N PRO A 123 24.19 30.91 -24.75
CA PRO A 123 24.33 29.47 -24.87
C PRO A 123 24.27 28.76 -23.52
N GLY A 124 23.38 27.77 -23.40
CA GLY A 124 23.19 26.99 -22.16
C GLY A 124 22.13 27.57 -21.19
N THR A 125 21.62 28.77 -21.47
CA THR A 125 20.44 29.27 -20.71
C THR A 125 19.24 28.36 -20.99
N GLN A 126 18.57 27.93 -19.94
CA GLN A 126 17.33 27.17 -20.05
C GLN A 126 16.13 28.08 -19.85
N VAL A 127 15.23 28.06 -20.80
CA VAL A 127 13.93 28.75 -20.74
C VAL A 127 12.85 27.76 -20.37
N ILE A 128 12.00 28.13 -19.43
CA ILE A 128 10.77 27.42 -19.11
C ILE A 128 9.63 28.17 -19.78
N PHE A 129 8.94 27.53 -20.73
CA PHE A 129 7.77 28.08 -21.39
C PHE A 129 6.55 27.28 -20.98
N ARG A 130 5.56 27.94 -20.40
CA ARG A 130 4.39 27.24 -19.82
C ARG A 130 3.09 28.00 -19.92
N ILE A 131 1.97 27.25 -19.82
CA ILE A 131 0.65 27.76 -19.45
C ILE A 131 0.34 27.18 -18.05
N GLN A 132 0.11 28.07 -17.10
CA GLN A 132 -0.05 27.77 -15.68
C GLN A 132 -1.34 28.38 -15.16
N ASP A 133 -1.93 27.82 -14.06
CA ASP A 133 -3.03 28.42 -13.34
C ASP A 133 -2.67 29.85 -12.89
N GLY A 134 -3.61 30.78 -13.07
CA GLY A 134 -3.47 32.17 -12.64
C GLY A 134 -3.68 32.37 -11.13
N SER A 135 -4.05 31.32 -10.39
CA SER A 135 -4.35 31.30 -8.95
C SER A 135 -3.62 30.19 -8.24
N ALA A 136 -3.44 30.32 -6.92
CA ALA A 136 -2.86 29.24 -6.10
C ALA A 136 -3.70 27.96 -6.21
N PRO A 137 -3.06 26.78 -6.32
CA PRO A 137 -1.63 26.48 -6.13
C PRO A 137 -0.70 26.73 -7.34
N TYR A 138 -1.12 27.45 -8.37
CA TYR A 138 -0.34 27.81 -9.57
C TYR A 138 0.17 26.61 -10.38
N GLU A 139 -0.65 25.59 -10.52
CA GLU A 139 -0.30 24.37 -11.25
C GLU A 139 0.06 24.63 -12.70
N SER A 140 1.12 24.00 -13.19
CA SER A 140 1.51 24.04 -14.60
C SER A 140 0.63 23.08 -15.40
N TYR A 141 -0.11 23.61 -16.36
CA TYR A 141 -0.94 22.80 -17.26
C TYR A 141 -0.17 22.22 -18.43
N LEU A 142 0.69 23.03 -19.01
CA LEU A 142 1.58 22.68 -20.13
C LEU A 142 2.90 23.39 -19.93
N ASP A 143 4.00 22.71 -20.04
CA ASP A 143 5.33 23.28 -19.92
C ASP A 143 6.36 22.60 -20.86
N ILE A 144 7.46 23.27 -21.09
CA ILE A 144 8.66 22.75 -21.73
C ILE A 144 9.89 23.47 -21.17
N TYR A 145 10.95 22.71 -20.96
CA TYR A 145 12.27 23.20 -20.57
C TYR A 145 13.17 23.16 -21.79
N ALA A 146 13.51 24.32 -22.37
CA ALA A 146 14.25 24.41 -23.61
C ALA A 146 15.57 25.17 -23.44
N ALA A 147 16.67 24.53 -23.82
CA ALA A 147 17.94 25.22 -23.93
C ALA A 147 17.90 26.20 -25.13
N VAL A 148 18.29 27.46 -24.88
CA VAL A 148 18.31 28.47 -25.95
C VAL A 148 19.69 28.56 -26.63
N THR A 149 19.66 29.04 -27.89
CA THR A 149 20.82 29.28 -28.71
C THR A 149 20.94 30.78 -29.05
N PRO A 150 22.09 31.27 -29.53
CA PRO A 150 22.24 32.65 -29.96
C PRO A 150 21.37 33.02 -31.17
N GLY A 151 20.90 32.03 -31.93
CA GLY A 151 19.96 32.23 -33.03
C GLY A 151 18.50 32.11 -32.59
N TRP A 152 17.61 32.79 -33.29
CA TRP A 152 16.18 32.64 -33.06
C TRP A 152 15.69 31.20 -33.28
N GLN A 153 14.96 30.65 -32.31
CA GLN A 153 14.34 29.36 -32.37
C GLN A 153 12.90 29.48 -31.86
N GLN A 154 11.98 28.72 -32.43
CA GLN A 154 10.63 28.64 -31.94
C GLN A 154 10.53 27.54 -30.87
N ILE A 155 10.00 27.87 -29.71
CA ILE A 155 9.58 26.92 -28.69
C ILE A 155 8.06 26.76 -28.78
N ALA A 156 7.57 25.54 -28.63
CA ALA A 156 6.15 25.23 -28.69
C ALA A 156 5.76 24.25 -27.57
N ILE A 157 4.60 24.50 -26.96
CA ILE A 157 3.91 23.57 -26.08
C ILE A 157 2.60 23.16 -26.71
N HIS A 158 2.20 21.88 -26.51
CA HIS A 158 1.00 21.33 -27.11
C HIS A 158 0.39 20.28 -26.19
N GLY A 159 -0.89 20.45 -25.83
CA GLY A 159 -1.58 19.53 -24.94
C GLY A 159 -2.95 20.04 -24.49
N TYR A 160 -3.64 19.20 -23.74
CA TYR A 160 -4.96 19.50 -23.18
C TYR A 160 -4.83 20.30 -21.88
N ILE A 161 -5.69 21.30 -21.71
CA ILE A 161 -5.83 22.05 -20.46
C ILE A 161 -7.14 21.64 -19.78
N VAL A 162 -7.04 21.22 -18.53
CA VAL A 162 -8.14 20.54 -17.81
C VAL A 162 -9.11 21.50 -17.10
N VAL A 163 -8.75 22.76 -16.91
CA VAL A 163 -9.54 23.76 -16.19
C VAL A 163 -10.03 24.87 -17.11
N SER A 164 -11.07 25.59 -16.68
CA SER A 164 -11.66 26.74 -17.39
C SER A 164 -11.50 28.06 -16.64
N THR A 165 -10.50 28.18 -15.79
CA THR A 165 -10.18 29.38 -15.01
C THR A 165 -9.20 30.28 -15.77
N GLY A 166 -8.88 31.45 -15.20
CA GLY A 166 -7.81 32.30 -15.73
C GLY A 166 -6.47 31.55 -15.67
N ALA A 167 -5.73 31.62 -16.75
CA ALA A 167 -4.39 31.06 -16.84
C ALA A 167 -3.37 32.13 -17.19
N THR A 168 -2.08 31.82 -17.02
CA THR A 168 -0.98 32.70 -17.46
C THR A 168 -0.13 31.99 -18.50
N LEU A 169 0.15 32.66 -19.61
CA LEU A 169 1.22 32.28 -20.53
C LEU A 169 2.52 32.85 -19.97
N MET A 170 3.50 32.02 -19.70
CA MET A 170 4.70 32.40 -18.97
C MET A 170 5.98 31.97 -19.67
N ILE A 171 6.97 32.85 -19.63
CA ILE A 171 8.36 32.58 -19.99
C ILE A 171 9.18 32.78 -18.70
N ALA A 172 9.90 31.78 -18.23
CA ALA A 172 10.64 31.86 -16.98
C ALA A 172 12.08 31.34 -17.12
N LEU A 173 12.96 31.81 -16.23
CA LEU A 173 14.30 31.30 -16.05
C LEU A 173 14.49 30.88 -14.58
N GLY A 174 14.99 29.66 -14.38
CA GLY A 174 15.35 29.12 -13.05
C GLY A 174 16.84 29.32 -12.73
N SER A 175 17.62 29.91 -13.62
CA SER A 175 19.05 30.19 -13.46
C SER A 175 19.48 31.49 -14.14
N PRO A 176 20.61 32.12 -13.75
CA PRO A 176 21.13 33.31 -14.41
C PRO A 176 21.36 33.10 -15.91
N GLY A 177 21.05 34.13 -16.70
CA GLY A 177 21.19 34.11 -18.16
C GLY A 177 20.41 35.23 -18.83
N THR A 178 20.59 35.37 -20.16
CA THR A 178 19.87 36.37 -20.94
C THR A 178 19.04 35.71 -22.02
N VAL A 179 17.78 36.10 -22.15
CA VAL A 179 16.88 35.67 -23.22
C VAL A 179 16.27 36.87 -23.92
N TRP A 180 16.11 36.76 -25.23
CA TRP A 180 15.31 37.67 -26.08
C TRP A 180 14.08 36.91 -26.54
N ILE A 181 12.94 37.54 -26.46
CA ILE A 181 11.59 36.99 -26.63
C ILE A 181 10.85 37.78 -27.68
N ASP A 182 10.22 37.06 -28.62
CA ASP A 182 9.45 37.65 -29.69
C ASP A 182 8.32 36.74 -30.18
N ASP A 183 7.34 37.26 -30.88
CA ASP A 183 6.29 36.53 -31.62
C ASP A 183 5.65 35.37 -30.85
N ALA A 184 4.95 35.69 -29.76
CA ALA A 184 4.15 34.75 -29.02
C ALA A 184 2.78 34.48 -29.67
N ALA A 185 2.31 33.26 -29.65
CA ALA A 185 0.96 32.92 -30.15
C ALA A 185 0.35 31.81 -29.32
N VAL A 186 -0.97 31.87 -29.12
CA VAL A 186 -1.75 30.79 -28.45
C VAL A 186 -3.00 30.52 -29.28
N SER A 187 -3.27 29.25 -29.49
CA SER A 187 -4.50 28.79 -30.14
C SER A 187 -5.00 27.49 -29.47
N TYR A 188 -6.28 27.18 -29.64
CA TYR A 188 -6.85 25.93 -29.16
C TYR A 188 -7.83 25.32 -30.15
N VAL A 189 -7.99 24.01 -30.08
CA VAL A 189 -9.04 23.24 -30.73
C VAL A 189 -10.03 22.81 -29.66
N PRO A 190 -11.30 23.20 -29.75
CA PRO A 190 -12.32 22.82 -28.79
C PRO A 190 -12.54 21.30 -28.78
N GLY A 191 -12.76 20.73 -27.61
CA GLY A 191 -13.11 19.34 -27.40
C GLY A 191 -12.14 18.60 -26.49
N SER A 192 -12.69 17.86 -25.53
CA SER A 192 -11.92 17.04 -24.59
C SER A 192 -11.22 15.89 -25.31
N ALA A 193 -10.09 15.46 -24.77
CA ALA A 193 -9.46 14.21 -25.16
C ALA A 193 -10.47 13.07 -25.03
N PRO A 194 -10.69 12.24 -26.07
CA PRO A 194 -11.58 11.08 -25.97
C PRO A 194 -10.92 10.00 -25.12
N PRO A 195 -11.69 9.19 -24.39
CA PRO A 195 -11.19 7.98 -23.76
C PRO A 195 -10.46 7.05 -24.74
N THR A 196 -9.31 6.54 -24.32
CA THR A 196 -8.46 5.63 -25.12
C THR A 196 -8.14 4.36 -24.32
N PRO A 197 -9.15 3.53 -23.98
CA PRO A 197 -8.97 2.42 -23.06
C PRO A 197 -8.16 1.27 -23.68
N ASN A 198 -7.44 0.55 -22.81
CA ASN A 198 -6.88 -0.75 -23.15
C ASN A 198 -8.00 -1.79 -23.10
N ILE A 199 -8.58 -2.14 -24.26
CA ILE A 199 -9.66 -3.12 -24.35
C ILE A 199 -9.13 -4.51 -24.01
N GLY A 200 -9.82 -5.24 -23.14
CA GLY A 200 -9.46 -6.61 -22.75
C GLY A 200 -9.58 -6.86 -21.25
N PRO A 201 -8.97 -7.97 -20.77
CA PRO A 201 -8.99 -8.31 -19.34
C PRO A 201 -8.34 -7.24 -18.47
N ILE A 202 -9.00 -6.92 -17.36
CA ILE A 202 -8.46 -6.00 -16.34
C ILE A 202 -7.65 -6.85 -15.36
N PRO A 203 -6.32 -6.70 -15.33
CA PRO A 203 -5.50 -7.48 -14.40
C PRO A 203 -5.69 -6.98 -12.96
N THR A 204 -5.54 -7.88 -11.98
CA THR A 204 -5.56 -7.49 -10.56
C THR A 204 -4.46 -6.48 -10.23
N SER A 205 -3.33 -6.54 -10.91
CA SER A 205 -2.23 -5.58 -10.79
C SER A 205 -2.57 -4.14 -11.21
N PHE A 206 -3.73 -3.91 -11.84
CA PHE A 206 -4.24 -2.56 -12.08
C PHE A 206 -4.53 -1.82 -10.78
N PHE A 207 -4.86 -2.55 -9.71
CA PHE A 207 -5.24 -2.01 -8.41
C PHE A 207 -4.03 -1.90 -7.49
N GLY A 208 -3.28 -0.82 -7.64
CA GLY A 208 -2.12 -0.55 -6.81
C GLY A 208 -2.42 0.36 -5.63
N ILE A 209 -1.55 0.31 -4.66
CA ILE A 209 -1.54 1.20 -3.50
C ILE A 209 -0.11 1.65 -3.20
N HIS A 210 0.06 2.94 -3.00
CA HIS A 210 1.32 3.50 -2.50
C HIS A 210 1.39 3.35 -0.99
N VAL A 211 2.53 2.91 -0.50
CA VAL A 211 2.79 2.76 0.93
C VAL A 211 3.65 3.91 1.40
N ALA A 212 3.04 4.85 2.12
CA ALA A 212 3.73 6.00 2.71
C ALA A 212 3.93 5.78 4.22
N HIS A 213 4.47 4.63 4.59
CA HIS A 213 4.77 4.29 5.98
C HIS A 213 6.11 3.60 6.09
N PHE A 214 6.86 4.00 7.11
CA PHE A 214 7.95 3.16 7.60
C PHE A 214 7.33 1.94 8.27
N LEU A 215 7.86 0.76 8.01
CA LEU A 215 7.60 -0.40 8.88
C LEU A 215 8.26 -0.10 10.22
N GLU A 216 7.51 0.55 11.07
CA GLU A 216 7.89 0.78 12.45
C GLU A 216 7.74 -0.55 13.19
N GLY A 217 8.69 -0.90 14.07
CA GLY A 217 8.68 -2.17 14.79
C GLY A 217 9.48 -3.29 14.16
N VAL A 218 10.14 -3.02 13.03
CA VAL A 218 11.15 -3.94 12.50
C VAL A 218 12.43 -3.79 13.31
N LEU A 219 12.84 -4.88 13.92
CA LEU A 219 14.11 -4.95 14.63
C LEU A 219 15.25 -4.78 13.63
N SER A 220 16.02 -3.72 13.78
CA SER A 220 17.22 -3.49 12.94
C SER A 220 18.40 -4.27 13.48
N ASN A 221 19.23 -4.79 12.60
CA ASN A 221 20.41 -5.61 12.93
C ASN A 221 20.14 -6.66 14.03
N PRO A 222 19.18 -7.55 13.82
CA PRO A 222 18.81 -8.55 14.83
C PRO A 222 19.93 -9.55 15.16
N GLY A 223 20.83 -9.80 14.21
CA GLY A 223 21.97 -10.71 14.36
C GLY A 223 23.23 -10.04 14.93
N PHE A 224 23.17 -8.80 15.39
CA PHE A 224 24.32 -8.04 15.92
C PHE A 224 25.56 -8.10 15.01
N GLU A 225 25.32 -8.05 13.70
CA GLU A 225 26.36 -8.11 12.69
C GLU A 225 27.06 -6.75 12.51
N PRO A 226 28.31 -6.72 11.97
CA PRO A 226 29.01 -5.48 11.70
C PRO A 226 28.23 -4.53 10.78
N PRO A 227 28.47 -3.19 10.88
CA PRO A 227 29.53 -2.56 11.65
C PRO A 227 29.15 -2.34 13.11
N PHE A 228 30.18 -2.26 13.95
CA PHE A 228 30.06 -1.84 15.33
C PHE A 228 30.44 -0.36 15.44
N VAL A 229 29.58 0.43 16.07
CA VAL A 229 29.74 1.88 16.22
C VAL A 229 30.02 2.26 17.69
N SER A 230 30.64 3.42 17.92
CA SER A 230 30.98 3.81 19.31
C SER A 230 29.74 3.86 20.19
N ALA A 231 29.79 3.19 21.34
CA ALA A 231 28.76 3.22 22.39
C ALA A 231 28.62 4.60 23.06
N GLY A 232 29.55 5.50 22.82
CA GLY A 232 29.62 6.85 23.41
C GLY A 232 31.03 7.18 23.90
N THR A 233 31.26 8.45 24.24
CA THR A 233 32.54 8.93 24.75
C THR A 233 32.52 9.20 26.24
N ASN A 234 31.43 8.87 26.94
CA ASN A 234 31.24 9.09 28.34
C ASN A 234 31.88 7.97 29.16
N ASN A 235 33.19 8.09 29.45
CA ASN A 235 33.83 7.24 30.46
C ASN A 235 32.99 7.27 31.77
N PRO A 236 32.48 6.14 32.28
CA PRO A 236 33.01 4.77 32.18
C PRO A 236 32.32 3.82 31.17
N ILE A 237 31.57 4.33 30.24
CA ILE A 237 30.97 3.55 29.14
C ILE A 237 31.89 3.63 27.92
N SER A 238 32.29 2.50 27.35
CA SER A 238 33.31 2.44 26.30
C SER A 238 33.06 1.29 25.30
N GLY A 239 33.82 1.33 24.20
CA GLY A 239 33.76 0.30 23.16
C GLY A 239 32.73 0.56 22.08
N ASN A 240 32.37 -0.49 21.36
CA ASN A 240 31.49 -0.39 20.19
C ASN A 240 30.28 -1.32 20.33
N VAL A 241 29.10 -0.79 20.01
CA VAL A 241 27.86 -1.55 19.91
C VAL A 241 27.52 -1.84 18.45
N ALA A 242 26.84 -2.93 18.20
CA ALA A 242 26.33 -3.25 16.88
C ALA A 242 25.41 -2.10 16.39
N ILE A 243 25.55 -1.75 15.11
CA ILE A 243 24.76 -0.64 14.53
C ILE A 243 23.27 -0.85 14.80
N ASP A 244 22.53 0.24 15.04
CA ASP A 244 21.11 0.31 15.40
C ASP A 244 20.78 -0.14 16.84
N TRP A 245 21.73 -0.69 17.56
CA TRP A 245 21.63 -0.87 19.01
C TRP A 245 22.34 0.27 19.75
N ASN A 246 21.87 0.57 20.94
CA ASN A 246 22.37 1.71 21.69
C ASN A 246 22.63 1.35 23.16
N ASP A 247 23.67 1.96 23.76
CA ASP A 247 23.79 2.03 25.20
C ASP A 247 22.81 3.03 25.78
N ASN A 248 22.08 2.65 26.81
CA ASN A 248 21.19 3.52 27.58
C ASN A 248 21.57 3.57 29.09
N SER A 249 22.86 3.47 29.40
CA SER A 249 23.36 3.35 30.79
C SER A 249 23.86 4.66 31.36
N SER A 250 23.87 5.77 30.60
CA SER A 250 24.47 7.05 31.02
C SER A 250 23.87 7.70 32.28
N TRP A 251 22.67 7.26 32.69
CA TRP A 251 21.97 7.69 33.90
C TRP A 251 22.43 6.93 35.16
N ALA A 252 23.14 5.81 34.99
CA ALA A 252 23.57 4.89 36.05
C ALA A 252 25.05 5.09 36.38
N ASP A 253 25.47 4.68 37.60
CA ASP A 253 26.88 4.61 38.00
C ASP A 253 27.41 3.19 37.71
N VAL A 254 27.86 3.01 36.48
CA VAL A 254 28.28 1.70 35.93
C VAL A 254 29.58 1.84 35.16
N THR A 255 30.35 0.76 35.07
CA THR A 255 31.48 0.64 34.16
C THR A 255 31.24 -0.51 33.20
N VAL A 256 31.20 -0.26 31.90
CA VAL A 256 30.92 -1.26 30.87
C VAL A 256 31.78 -1.04 29.62
N THR A 257 32.21 -2.13 29.01
CA THR A 257 32.87 -2.15 27.70
C THR A 257 32.08 -3.03 26.72
N TYR A 258 31.74 -2.44 25.58
CA TYR A 258 31.10 -3.16 24.49
C TYR A 258 32.12 -3.56 23.44
N SER A 259 32.03 -4.79 22.93
CA SER A 259 32.93 -5.28 21.88
C SER A 259 32.24 -6.25 20.93
N GLU A 260 32.78 -6.34 19.72
CA GLU A 260 32.43 -7.39 18.76
C GLU A 260 32.99 -8.74 19.22
N ASP A 261 32.20 -9.79 19.19
CA ASP A 261 32.61 -11.16 19.45
C ASP A 261 32.53 -11.99 18.16
N THR A 262 33.65 -12.21 17.50
CA THR A 262 33.78 -13.03 16.29
C THR A 262 34.23 -14.47 16.59
N THR A 263 34.44 -14.83 17.85
CA THR A 263 35.02 -16.13 18.18
C THR A 263 33.99 -17.26 18.14
N GLU A 264 32.80 -17.02 18.65
CA GLU A 264 31.72 -18.02 18.70
C GLU A 264 30.35 -17.34 18.61
N PRO A 265 29.99 -16.64 17.50
CA PRO A 265 28.64 -16.09 17.35
C PRO A 265 27.60 -17.24 17.35
N HIS A 266 26.32 -16.92 17.69
CA HIS A 266 25.26 -17.92 17.58
C HIS A 266 24.94 -18.20 16.12
N SER A 267 24.86 -17.11 15.32
CA SER A 267 24.77 -17.20 13.85
C SER A 267 25.63 -16.10 13.20
N GLY A 268 25.68 -16.06 11.87
CA GLY A 268 26.36 -15.00 11.13
C GLY A 268 27.89 -14.97 11.34
N SER A 269 28.43 -13.75 11.44
CA SER A 269 29.88 -13.50 11.52
C SER A 269 30.31 -12.92 12.88
N ALA A 270 29.40 -12.35 13.64
CA ALA A 270 29.67 -11.67 14.90
C ALA A 270 28.49 -11.74 15.88
N ALA A 271 28.75 -11.42 17.14
CA ALA A 271 27.78 -11.20 18.20
C ALA A 271 28.20 -9.97 19.03
N GLN A 272 27.30 -9.38 19.81
CA GLN A 272 27.66 -8.31 20.74
C GLN A 272 28.14 -8.87 22.07
N GLN A 273 29.35 -8.57 22.45
CA GLN A 273 29.83 -8.84 23.82
C GLN A 273 29.64 -7.60 24.71
N VAL A 274 29.18 -7.83 25.92
CA VAL A 274 29.00 -6.81 26.98
C VAL A 274 29.81 -7.23 28.20
N ASP A 275 30.88 -6.48 28.53
CA ASP A 275 31.70 -6.67 29.72
C ASP A 275 31.31 -5.64 30.76
N VAL A 276 30.51 -6.05 31.73
CA VAL A 276 30.07 -5.23 32.86
C VAL A 276 31.09 -5.37 33.97
N GLN A 277 31.93 -4.37 34.16
CA GLN A 277 33.03 -4.39 35.15
C GLN A 277 32.57 -3.95 36.55
N ALA A 278 31.64 -2.96 36.60
CA ALA A 278 31.05 -2.50 37.85
C ALA A 278 29.61 -2.00 37.68
N VAL A 279 28.79 -2.22 38.69
CA VAL A 279 27.47 -1.60 38.87
C VAL A 279 27.41 -1.10 40.30
N VAL A 280 27.55 0.21 40.49
CA VAL A 280 27.45 0.87 41.81
C VAL A 280 26.00 1.27 42.08
N SER A 281 25.31 1.80 41.05
CA SER A 281 23.88 2.07 41.11
C SER A 281 23.29 2.05 39.71
N GLY A 282 22.00 1.71 39.61
CA GLY A 282 21.32 1.58 38.32
C GLY A 282 21.61 0.27 37.60
N ALA A 283 21.81 0.28 36.28
CA ALA A 283 22.01 -0.91 35.45
C ALA A 283 22.70 -0.57 34.14
N VAL A 284 23.38 -1.54 33.55
CA VAL A 284 23.83 -1.49 32.16
C VAL A 284 22.64 -1.91 31.26
N GLN A 285 22.36 -1.10 30.24
CA GLN A 285 21.23 -1.29 29.36
C GLN A 285 21.66 -1.21 27.90
N LEU A 286 21.51 -2.30 27.17
CA LEU A 286 21.62 -2.37 25.71
C LEU A 286 20.20 -2.37 25.13
N VAL A 287 19.88 -1.40 24.27
CA VAL A 287 18.49 -1.11 23.87
C VAL A 287 18.31 -0.90 22.39
N GLN A 288 17.09 -1.16 21.92
CA GLN A 288 16.61 -0.69 20.61
C GLN A 288 15.17 -0.17 20.75
N PRO A 289 14.89 1.09 20.33
CA PRO A 289 13.54 1.64 20.32
C PRO A 289 12.77 1.10 19.12
N LEU A 290 11.50 0.75 19.32
CA LEU A 290 10.59 0.32 18.26
C LEU A 290 9.23 0.98 18.39
N THR A 291 8.55 1.19 17.28
CA THR A 291 7.14 1.58 17.27
C THR A 291 6.25 0.34 17.26
N VAL A 292 5.13 0.40 17.96
CA VAL A 292 4.20 -0.72 18.18
C VAL A 292 2.75 -0.24 18.13
N VAL A 293 1.80 -1.16 17.94
CA VAL A 293 0.37 -0.88 18.08
C VAL A 293 -0.04 -0.98 19.54
N PRO A 294 -0.62 0.08 20.14
CA PRO A 294 -1.20 -0.02 21.46
C PRO A 294 -2.30 -1.08 21.53
N GLY A 295 -2.34 -1.81 22.65
CA GLY A 295 -3.34 -2.84 22.88
C GLY A 295 -2.97 -4.24 22.41
N LEU A 296 -1.87 -4.43 21.68
CA LEU A 296 -1.40 -5.75 21.24
C LEU A 296 -0.34 -6.34 22.18
N ALA A 297 -0.21 -7.65 22.14
CA ALA A 297 0.84 -8.37 22.84
C ALA A 297 2.02 -8.63 21.90
N TYR A 298 3.25 -8.45 22.41
CA TYR A 298 4.48 -8.63 21.67
C TYR A 298 5.43 -9.51 22.45
N THR A 299 6.25 -10.26 21.71
CA THR A 299 7.31 -11.09 22.25
C THR A 299 8.66 -10.61 21.73
N PHE A 300 9.54 -10.22 22.64
CA PHE A 300 10.96 -10.00 22.38
C PHE A 300 11.73 -11.26 22.79
N ALA A 301 12.48 -11.85 21.87
CA ALA A 301 13.33 -13.00 22.13
C ALA A 301 14.75 -12.72 21.61
N VAL A 302 15.75 -13.30 22.29
CA VAL A 302 17.16 -13.11 21.96
C VAL A 302 17.98 -14.28 22.46
N TRP A 303 19.07 -14.62 21.77
CA TRP A 303 20.02 -15.62 22.22
C TRP A 303 21.09 -14.96 23.09
N LEU A 304 21.32 -15.55 24.23
CA LEU A 304 22.29 -15.10 25.24
C LEU A 304 23.20 -16.25 25.69
N ARG A 305 24.47 -15.95 25.93
CA ARG A 305 25.41 -16.77 26.66
C ARG A 305 26.28 -15.92 27.59
N GLY A 306 26.82 -16.46 28.65
CA GLY A 306 27.66 -15.69 29.58
C GLY A 306 28.18 -16.49 30.73
N LEU A 307 28.65 -15.83 31.76
CA LEU A 307 29.13 -16.47 32.97
C LEU A 307 28.01 -17.31 33.59
N PRO A 308 28.25 -18.61 33.89
CA PRO A 308 27.22 -19.46 34.49
C PRO A 308 26.70 -18.88 35.81
N GLY A 309 25.35 -18.71 35.89
CA GLY A 309 24.68 -18.13 37.05
C GLY A 309 24.53 -16.60 37.00
N MET A 310 25.09 -15.90 36.01
CA MET A 310 24.79 -14.48 35.78
C MET A 310 23.34 -14.35 35.36
N SER A 311 22.66 -13.30 35.85
CA SER A 311 21.29 -12.97 35.49
C SER A 311 21.26 -11.67 34.66
N VAL A 312 20.58 -11.74 33.53
CA VAL A 312 20.29 -10.60 32.66
C VAL A 312 18.77 -10.50 32.47
N ASN A 313 18.22 -9.29 32.53
CA ASN A 313 16.78 -9.07 32.33
C ASN A 313 16.47 -8.69 30.87
N LEU A 314 15.46 -9.33 30.30
CA LEU A 314 14.80 -8.88 29.07
C LEU A 314 13.58 -8.07 29.45
N ILE A 315 13.42 -6.87 28.90
CA ILE A 315 12.39 -5.92 29.31
C ILE A 315 11.72 -5.30 28.07
N LEU A 316 10.41 -5.18 28.11
CA LEU A 316 9.62 -4.30 27.26
C LEU A 316 9.23 -3.07 28.09
N GLN A 317 9.67 -1.88 27.68
CA GLN A 317 9.49 -0.64 28.44
C GLN A 317 8.89 0.44 27.57
N ASN A 318 8.04 1.32 28.16
CA ASN A 318 7.64 2.57 27.49
C ASN A 318 8.87 3.44 27.27
N GLN A 319 9.10 3.91 26.05
CA GLN A 319 10.21 4.78 25.70
C GLN A 319 10.11 6.15 26.37
N ASN A 320 8.90 6.60 26.74
CA ASN A 320 8.61 7.90 27.29
C ASN A 320 8.26 7.84 28.80
N THR A 321 8.40 8.95 29.48
CA THR A 321 7.97 9.10 30.88
C THR A 321 6.48 8.73 31.01
N PRO A 322 6.10 7.86 31.97
CA PRO A 322 6.85 7.44 33.17
C PRO A 322 7.72 6.17 33.04
N TYR A 323 8.10 5.73 31.83
CA TYR A 323 8.97 4.56 31.58
C TYR A 323 8.42 3.25 32.16
N ASN A 324 7.12 3.02 32.03
CA ASN A 324 6.45 1.81 32.53
C ASN A 324 7.04 0.54 31.92
N TYR A 325 7.23 -0.49 32.74
CA TYR A 325 7.56 -1.84 32.24
C TYR A 325 6.28 -2.57 31.89
N TYR A 326 6.15 -3.03 30.64
CA TYR A 326 5.05 -3.88 30.20
C TYR A 326 5.29 -5.35 30.52
N ALA A 327 6.54 -5.76 30.44
CA ALA A 327 6.97 -7.13 30.81
C ALA A 327 8.47 -7.15 31.15
N THR A 328 8.85 -8.11 31.99
CA THR A 328 10.25 -8.41 32.32
C THR A 328 10.42 -9.90 32.57
N THR A 329 11.53 -10.45 32.09
CA THR A 329 11.94 -11.83 32.34
C THR A 329 13.42 -11.88 32.67
N ALA A 330 13.79 -12.58 33.74
CA ALA A 330 15.18 -12.81 34.11
C ALA A 330 15.74 -14.05 33.38
N ALA A 331 16.78 -13.84 32.57
CA ALA A 331 17.54 -14.90 31.90
C ALA A 331 18.70 -15.34 32.78
N GLN A 332 18.74 -16.60 33.19
CA GLN A 332 19.87 -17.21 33.91
C GLN A 332 20.88 -17.77 32.90
N LEU A 333 22.03 -17.15 32.74
CA LEU A 333 22.98 -17.46 31.69
C LEU A 333 23.77 -18.72 31.97
N THR A 334 24.19 -19.37 30.90
CA THR A 334 25.16 -20.48 30.88
C THR A 334 26.28 -20.15 29.88
N ALA A 335 27.34 -20.96 29.88
CA ALA A 335 28.42 -20.81 28.90
C ALA A 335 27.99 -21.14 27.46
N SER A 336 26.86 -21.79 27.27
CA SER A 336 26.29 -22.12 25.94
C SER A 336 25.18 -21.16 25.59
N TRP A 337 24.98 -20.89 24.27
CA TRP A 337 23.89 -20.14 23.77
C TRP A 337 22.51 -20.72 24.13
N GLN A 338 21.65 -19.92 24.66
CA GLN A 338 20.25 -20.24 24.98
C GLN A 338 19.35 -19.07 24.56
N GLN A 339 18.17 -19.43 24.05
CA GLN A 339 17.16 -18.41 23.71
C GLN A 339 16.31 -18.09 24.95
N PHE A 340 16.13 -16.80 25.21
CA PHE A 340 15.23 -16.26 26.22
C PHE A 340 14.22 -15.34 25.59
N SER A 341 13.05 -15.22 26.19
CA SER A 341 12.01 -14.35 25.69
C SER A 341 11.21 -13.70 26.80
N VAL A 342 10.63 -12.53 26.46
CA VAL A 342 9.68 -11.80 27.29
C VAL A 342 8.47 -11.43 26.45
N THR A 343 7.26 -11.68 26.95
CA THR A 343 6.00 -11.35 26.27
C THR A 343 5.20 -10.38 27.13
N GLY A 344 4.72 -9.29 26.54
CA GLY A 344 3.91 -8.30 27.23
C GLY A 344 2.93 -7.61 26.31
N ARG A 345 1.78 -7.15 26.88
CA ARG A 345 0.81 -6.33 26.18
C ARG A 345 1.16 -4.86 26.40
N ILE A 346 1.28 -4.09 25.32
CA ILE A 346 1.60 -2.66 25.35
C ILE A 346 0.29 -1.89 25.12
N ASN A 347 -0.24 -1.23 26.17
CA ASN A 347 -1.61 -0.72 26.16
C ASN A 347 -1.74 0.78 25.89
N ASP A 348 -0.70 1.58 26.13
CA ASP A 348 -0.80 3.02 26.32
C ASP A 348 0.19 3.84 25.49
N THR A 349 1.00 3.20 24.64
CA THR A 349 1.98 3.88 23.79
C THR A 349 2.16 3.19 22.45
N GLY A 350 2.44 3.99 21.41
CA GLY A 350 2.93 3.50 20.12
C GLY A 350 4.45 3.28 20.09
N SER A 351 5.18 3.41 21.20
CA SER A 351 6.65 3.36 21.23
C SER A 351 7.13 2.50 22.40
N VAL A 352 7.92 1.48 22.11
CA VAL A 352 8.51 0.55 23.09
C VAL A 352 10.03 0.54 22.99
N LEU A 353 10.69 0.38 24.10
CA LEU A 353 12.12 0.12 24.20
C LEU A 353 12.33 -1.37 24.48
N LEU A 354 12.96 -2.09 23.54
CA LEU A 354 13.50 -3.41 23.82
C LEU A 354 14.77 -3.24 24.61
N MET A 355 14.89 -3.93 25.72
CA MET A 355 16.02 -3.74 26.61
C MET A 355 16.61 -5.08 27.09
N ILE A 356 17.93 -5.17 27.04
CA ILE A 356 18.74 -6.21 27.65
C ILE A 356 19.51 -5.54 28.79
N GLN A 357 19.19 -5.90 30.04
CA GLN A 357 19.65 -5.19 31.23
C GLN A 357 20.48 -6.10 32.16
N ALA A 358 21.67 -5.64 32.52
CA ALA A 358 22.50 -6.29 33.54
C ALA A 358 22.61 -5.38 34.81
N THR A 359 22.34 -5.97 35.98
CA THR A 359 22.37 -5.30 37.29
C THR A 359 23.54 -5.71 38.18
N ALA A 360 24.43 -6.56 37.64
CA ALA A 360 25.64 -7.05 38.35
C ALA A 360 26.80 -7.19 37.35
N PRO A 361 28.04 -7.11 37.85
CA PRO A 361 29.24 -7.35 37.04
C PRO A 361 29.27 -8.76 36.41
N GLY A 362 29.82 -8.86 35.22
CA GLY A 362 30.01 -10.12 34.47
C GLY A 362 30.07 -9.87 32.95
N ILE A 363 30.44 -10.92 32.24
CA ILE A 363 30.56 -10.87 30.77
C ILE A 363 29.47 -11.75 30.16
N PHE A 364 28.78 -11.21 29.15
CA PHE A 364 27.82 -11.96 28.37
C PHE A 364 27.86 -11.55 26.89
N SER A 365 27.45 -12.45 26.01
CA SER A 365 27.28 -12.19 24.58
C SER A 365 25.81 -12.28 24.20
N VAL A 366 25.39 -11.47 23.21
CA VAL A 366 24.03 -11.31 22.72
C VAL A 366 24.05 -11.53 21.22
N ASP A 367 23.06 -12.30 20.70
CA ASP A 367 22.92 -12.57 19.29
C ASP A 367 21.46 -12.91 18.92
N ASP A 368 21.13 -12.87 17.63
CA ASP A 368 19.86 -13.34 17.06
C ASP A 368 18.62 -12.90 17.85
N ALA A 369 18.42 -11.59 17.96
CA ALA A 369 17.22 -11.02 18.53
C ALA A 369 16.03 -11.16 17.56
N SER A 370 14.83 -11.26 18.11
CA SER A 370 13.59 -11.24 17.34
C SER A 370 12.49 -10.50 18.09
N PHE A 371 11.63 -9.81 17.36
CA PHE A 371 10.46 -9.14 17.90
C PHE A 371 9.23 -9.53 17.08
N THR A 372 8.23 -10.10 17.73
CA THR A 372 7.05 -10.67 17.06
C THR A 372 5.78 -10.26 17.79
N GLY A 373 4.68 -10.14 17.05
CA GLY A 373 3.35 -10.01 17.60
C GLY A 373 2.80 -11.29 18.22
N ALA A 374 1.57 -11.26 18.69
CA ALA A 374 0.88 -12.43 19.23
C ALA A 374 0.90 -13.59 18.23
N GLY A 375 1.22 -14.80 18.74
CA GLY A 375 1.31 -15.99 17.90
C GLY A 375 2.57 -16.12 17.04
N GLY A 376 3.59 -15.27 17.25
CA GLY A 376 4.84 -15.32 16.48
C GLY A 376 4.75 -14.69 15.09
N GLN A 377 3.68 -13.94 14.82
CA GLN A 377 3.53 -13.19 13.58
C GLN A 377 4.58 -12.09 13.49
N PRO A 378 5.17 -11.86 12.32
CA PRO A 378 5.98 -10.66 12.08
C PRO A 378 5.16 -9.41 12.40
N VAL A 379 5.77 -8.46 13.09
CA VAL A 379 5.16 -7.15 13.32
C VAL A 379 5.39 -6.32 12.07
N TYR A 380 4.33 -6.07 11.32
CA TYR A 380 4.39 -5.12 10.20
C TYR A 380 4.02 -3.74 10.74
N GLY A 381 4.98 -3.10 11.35
CA GLY A 381 4.99 -1.67 11.69
C GLY A 381 3.70 -1.03 12.11
N GLY A 382 3.09 -1.47 13.16
CA GLY A 382 2.05 -0.70 13.81
C GLY A 382 0.81 -0.33 12.97
N VAL A 383 0.85 -0.53 11.67
CA VAL A 383 -0.31 -0.35 10.77
C VAL A 383 -0.77 -1.73 10.36
N PRO A 384 -1.96 -2.13 10.79
CA PRO A 384 -2.51 -3.40 10.37
C PRO A 384 -2.79 -3.39 8.89
N TRP A 385 -2.71 -4.58 8.29
CA TRP A 385 -3.04 -4.75 6.90
C TRP A 385 -4.51 -4.40 6.68
N PRO A 386 -4.86 -3.51 5.73
CA PRO A 386 -6.25 -3.11 5.53
C PRO A 386 -7.08 -4.29 5.03
N ALA A 387 -8.36 -4.31 5.39
CA ALA A 387 -9.34 -5.28 4.90
C ALA A 387 -9.69 -5.05 3.42
N ALA A 388 -8.68 -4.75 2.60
CA ALA A 388 -8.79 -4.51 1.17
C ALA A 388 -7.72 -5.33 0.44
N ARG A 389 -8.02 -5.75 -0.78
CA ARG A 389 -7.07 -6.46 -1.65
C ARG A 389 -6.37 -5.47 -2.56
N PHE A 390 -5.08 -5.59 -2.66
CA PHE A 390 -4.26 -4.87 -3.61
C PHE A 390 -3.63 -5.85 -4.60
N GLY A 391 -3.49 -5.44 -5.83
CA GLY A 391 -2.73 -6.19 -6.84
C GLY A 391 -1.28 -5.77 -6.90
N THR A 392 -0.95 -4.57 -6.37
CA THR A 392 0.39 -4.00 -6.37
C THR A 392 0.64 -3.20 -5.11
N LEU A 393 1.87 -3.26 -4.60
CA LEU A 393 2.41 -2.30 -3.63
C LEU A 393 3.49 -1.47 -4.28
N ARG A 394 3.39 -0.15 -4.19
CA ARG A 394 4.49 0.76 -4.53
C ARG A 394 5.18 1.21 -3.24
N LEU A 395 6.49 1.00 -3.21
CA LEU A 395 7.37 1.29 -2.06
C LEU A 395 8.27 2.49 -2.40
N TRP A 396 7.99 3.65 -1.79
CA TRP A 396 8.83 4.84 -1.82
C TRP A 396 9.03 5.40 -0.42
N ASP A 397 7.99 5.96 0.20
CA ASP A 397 8.02 6.50 1.57
C ASP A 397 7.91 5.40 2.65
N SER A 398 8.54 4.28 2.42
CA SER A 398 8.37 3.02 3.16
C SER A 398 9.64 2.55 3.90
N GLY A 399 10.64 3.44 4.05
CA GLY A 399 11.92 3.09 4.67
C GLY A 399 12.81 2.20 3.79
N THR A 400 12.57 2.20 2.48
CA THR A 400 13.27 1.36 1.49
C THR A 400 14.14 2.16 0.52
N ALA A 401 14.42 3.43 0.84
CA ALA A 401 15.32 4.28 0.09
C ALA A 401 16.78 3.79 0.17
N TRP A 402 17.63 4.15 -0.79
CA TRP A 402 19.05 3.79 -0.77
C TRP A 402 19.74 4.23 0.52
N THR A 403 19.42 5.42 1.03
CA THR A 403 19.92 5.93 2.31
C THR A 403 19.66 4.97 3.49
N ALA A 404 18.52 4.28 3.48
CA ALA A 404 18.13 3.33 4.53
C ALA A 404 18.68 1.92 4.28
N LEU A 405 18.80 1.51 3.02
CA LEU A 405 19.23 0.16 2.65
C LEU A 405 20.76 0.00 2.64
N GLU A 406 21.50 1.10 2.39
CA GLU A 406 22.97 1.14 2.45
C GLU A 406 23.44 2.43 3.13
N PRO A 407 23.22 2.56 4.46
CA PRO A 407 23.54 3.79 5.20
C PRO A 407 25.04 4.14 5.20
N LEU A 408 25.91 3.15 5.09
CA LEU A 408 27.36 3.29 4.88
C LEU A 408 27.79 2.39 3.73
N ARG A 409 28.86 2.76 3.04
CA ARG A 409 29.38 2.01 1.88
C ARG A 409 29.60 0.53 2.21
N GLY A 410 28.89 -0.36 1.53
CA GLY A 410 28.98 -1.81 1.70
C GLY A 410 28.28 -2.35 2.94
N VAL A 411 27.62 -1.52 3.73
CA VAL A 411 26.85 -1.91 4.91
C VAL A 411 25.35 -1.91 4.55
N TRP A 412 24.78 -3.10 4.53
CA TRP A 412 23.42 -3.30 4.06
C TRP A 412 22.44 -3.54 5.19
N ASN A 413 21.35 -2.78 5.20
CA ASN A 413 20.19 -3.01 6.04
C ASN A 413 18.98 -3.40 5.16
N PHE A 414 18.83 -4.67 4.90
CA PHE A 414 17.70 -5.17 4.10
C PHE A 414 16.42 -5.42 4.91
N ALA A 415 16.47 -5.34 6.23
CA ALA A 415 15.35 -5.71 7.10
C ALA A 415 14.03 -5.00 6.75
N PRO A 416 13.99 -3.69 6.45
CA PRO A 416 12.74 -3.01 6.05
C PRO A 416 12.16 -3.58 4.76
N LEU A 417 12.98 -3.79 3.75
CA LEU A 417 12.53 -4.31 2.46
C LEU A 417 12.16 -5.79 2.52
N ASP A 418 12.92 -6.61 3.29
CA ASP A 418 12.57 -8.02 3.54
C ASP A 418 11.18 -8.13 4.20
N ALA A 419 10.90 -7.26 5.18
CA ALA A 419 9.62 -7.24 5.86
C ALA A 419 8.46 -6.85 4.93
N TRP A 420 8.63 -5.85 4.06
CA TRP A 420 7.62 -5.49 3.06
C TRP A 420 7.36 -6.62 2.05
N VAL A 421 8.42 -7.28 1.58
CA VAL A 421 8.28 -8.43 0.67
C VAL A 421 7.56 -9.57 1.35
N ALA A 422 7.87 -9.88 2.62
CA ALA A 422 7.18 -10.90 3.40
C ALA A 422 5.71 -10.55 3.64
N ALA A 423 5.40 -9.27 3.97
CA ALA A 423 4.04 -8.79 4.15
C ALA A 423 3.21 -8.92 2.86
N ALA A 424 3.77 -8.52 1.73
CA ALA A 424 3.10 -8.68 0.44
C ALA A 424 2.79 -10.15 0.14
N GLN A 425 3.75 -11.05 0.36
CA GLN A 425 3.56 -12.49 0.16
C GLN A 425 2.50 -13.07 1.09
N ALA A 426 2.52 -12.72 2.38
CA ALA A 426 1.55 -13.20 3.37
C ALA A 426 0.11 -12.74 3.04
N ASN A 427 -0.04 -11.58 2.40
CA ASN A 427 -1.34 -11.03 2.02
C ASN A 427 -1.70 -11.28 0.54
N GLY A 428 -0.95 -12.15 -0.14
CA GLY A 428 -1.24 -12.60 -1.51
C GLY A 428 -1.13 -11.48 -2.55
N ILE A 429 -0.29 -10.46 -2.33
CA ILE A 429 -0.03 -9.40 -3.29
C ILE A 429 1.05 -9.88 -4.26
N PRO A 430 0.72 -9.96 -5.57
CA PRO A 430 1.63 -10.55 -6.54
C PRO A 430 2.77 -9.62 -6.95
N ASP A 431 2.55 -8.31 -6.91
CA ASP A 431 3.43 -7.31 -7.50
C ASP A 431 3.92 -6.28 -6.49
N ILE A 432 5.21 -6.02 -6.52
CA ILE A 432 5.84 -4.91 -5.79
C ILE A 432 6.56 -4.02 -6.80
N ILE A 433 6.30 -2.72 -6.75
CA ILE A 433 7.09 -1.67 -7.40
C ILE A 433 8.04 -1.11 -6.33
N LEU A 434 9.33 -1.26 -6.55
CA LEU A 434 10.35 -0.62 -5.72
C LEU A 434 10.89 0.59 -6.45
N THR A 435 10.70 1.78 -5.88
CA THR A 435 11.28 3.02 -6.40
C THR A 435 12.70 3.16 -5.86
N LEU A 436 13.67 3.19 -6.78
CA LEU A 436 15.09 3.34 -6.49
C LEU A 436 15.44 4.84 -6.43
N GLY A 437 16.19 5.26 -5.43
CA GLY A 437 16.59 6.67 -5.30
C GLY A 437 17.03 7.05 -3.90
N GLN A 438 17.21 8.35 -3.66
CA GLN A 438 17.64 8.96 -2.39
C GLN A 438 19.06 8.55 -2.02
N THR A 439 20.03 9.26 -2.59
CA THR A 439 21.47 8.95 -2.46
C THR A 439 21.96 9.10 -1.01
N PRO A 440 22.60 8.10 -0.40
CA PRO A 440 23.17 8.26 0.93
C PRO A 440 24.34 9.26 0.91
N ALA A 441 24.54 9.97 2.03
CA ALA A 441 25.56 11.04 2.14
C ALA A 441 26.96 10.61 1.67
N TRP A 442 27.36 9.36 1.92
CA TRP A 442 28.66 8.82 1.52
C TRP A 442 28.86 8.70 -0.01
N ALA A 443 27.76 8.57 -0.76
CA ALA A 443 27.78 8.45 -2.23
C ALA A 443 27.41 9.76 -2.93
N SER A 444 26.77 10.69 -2.23
CA SER A 444 26.17 11.90 -2.79
C SER A 444 27.20 12.87 -3.39
N SER A 445 26.83 13.52 -4.48
CA SER A 445 27.60 14.64 -5.06
C SER A 445 27.47 15.93 -4.25
N ASN A 446 26.45 16.03 -3.39
CA ASN A 446 26.24 17.14 -2.45
C ASN A 446 25.73 16.59 -1.10
N PRO A 447 26.63 16.13 -0.20
CA PRO A 447 26.24 15.56 1.10
C PRO A 447 25.52 16.52 2.04
N ASP A 448 25.66 17.83 1.79
CA ASP A 448 25.02 18.88 2.61
C ASP A 448 23.59 19.19 2.13
N ASP A 449 23.17 18.64 1.01
CA ASP A 449 21.81 18.76 0.49
C ASP A 449 20.87 17.82 1.27
N VAL A 450 19.87 18.37 1.94
CA VAL A 450 19.06 17.63 2.92
C VAL A 450 17.60 17.70 2.56
N ASN A 451 16.94 16.55 2.49
CA ASN A 451 15.50 16.47 2.45
C ASN A 451 14.95 15.69 3.68
N TYR A 452 13.66 15.32 3.63
CA TYR A 452 13.00 14.58 4.71
C TYR A 452 13.56 13.17 4.96
N VAL A 453 14.31 12.60 4.01
CA VAL A 453 14.95 11.28 4.14
C VAL A 453 16.34 11.38 4.77
N GLY A 454 17.07 12.46 4.50
CA GLY A 454 18.38 12.69 5.08
C GLY A 454 19.34 13.51 4.23
N ALA A 455 20.56 13.58 4.71
CA ALA A 455 21.65 14.31 4.08
C ALA A 455 22.11 13.61 2.79
N GLY A 456 22.32 14.40 1.75
CA GLY A 456 22.75 13.94 0.43
C GLY A 456 21.65 13.34 -0.43
N ALA A 457 20.47 13.11 0.13
CA ALA A 457 19.43 12.31 -0.48
C ALA A 457 18.90 12.83 -1.84
N PRO A 458 18.64 14.12 -2.05
CA PRO A 458 18.14 14.60 -3.34
C PRO A 458 19.22 14.72 -4.42
N ALA A 459 20.51 14.75 -4.05
CA ALA A 459 21.59 14.90 -5.02
C ALA A 459 21.94 13.58 -5.71
N PRO A 460 22.32 13.58 -7.00
CA PRO A 460 22.80 12.38 -7.68
C PRO A 460 24.09 11.87 -7.05
N PRO A 461 24.45 10.59 -7.22
CA PRO A 461 25.72 10.06 -6.74
C PRO A 461 26.91 10.68 -7.47
N THR A 462 28.03 10.86 -6.76
CA THR A 462 29.30 11.33 -7.34
C THR A 462 29.86 10.34 -8.35
N ASN A 463 29.70 9.03 -8.07
CA ASN A 463 30.20 7.96 -8.91
C ASN A 463 29.03 7.05 -9.33
N ILE A 464 28.81 6.97 -10.64
CA ILE A 464 27.75 6.16 -11.23
C ILE A 464 27.89 4.66 -10.91
N GLN A 465 29.11 4.17 -10.60
CA GLN A 465 29.33 2.79 -10.24
C GLN A 465 28.70 2.44 -8.88
N ASP A 466 28.74 3.36 -7.90
CA ASP A 466 28.08 3.16 -6.60
C ASP A 466 26.57 2.96 -6.78
N TRP A 467 25.95 3.72 -7.69
CA TRP A 467 24.54 3.52 -8.07
C TRP A 467 24.31 2.16 -8.71
N SER A 468 25.17 1.76 -9.67
CA SER A 468 25.04 0.47 -10.35
C SER A 468 25.19 -0.70 -9.38
N ASP A 469 26.10 -0.60 -8.40
CA ASP A 469 26.36 -1.62 -7.39
C ASP A 469 25.17 -1.75 -6.43
N TYR A 470 24.60 -0.62 -5.96
CA TYR A 470 23.36 -0.59 -5.19
C TYR A 470 22.22 -1.29 -5.92
N VAL A 471 21.95 -0.87 -7.17
CA VAL A 471 20.85 -1.44 -7.99
C VAL A 471 21.05 -2.94 -8.21
N ALA A 472 22.27 -3.38 -8.50
CA ALA A 472 22.59 -4.79 -8.71
C ALA A 472 22.41 -5.61 -7.41
N ALA A 473 22.83 -5.09 -6.26
CA ALA A 473 22.69 -5.77 -4.97
C ALA A 473 21.22 -5.98 -4.61
N ILE A 474 20.38 -4.94 -4.75
CA ILE A 474 18.93 -5.05 -4.55
C ILE A 474 18.32 -6.07 -5.52
N ALA A 475 18.60 -5.95 -6.81
CA ALA A 475 18.06 -6.87 -7.82
C ALA A 475 18.45 -8.34 -7.55
N GLN A 476 19.69 -8.58 -7.15
CA GLN A 476 20.19 -9.92 -6.86
C GLN A 476 19.50 -10.52 -5.62
N ARG A 477 19.37 -9.74 -4.53
CA ARG A 477 18.71 -10.20 -3.31
C ARG A 477 17.24 -10.55 -3.54
N TYR A 478 16.52 -9.71 -4.29
CA TYR A 478 15.07 -9.84 -4.49
C TYR A 478 14.68 -10.49 -5.82
N LYS A 479 15.62 -11.14 -6.50
CA LYS A 479 15.37 -11.85 -7.76
C LYS A 479 14.19 -12.82 -7.61
N GLY A 480 13.21 -12.68 -8.51
CA GLY A 480 11.97 -13.48 -8.50
C GLY A 480 10.94 -13.07 -7.43
N ARG A 481 11.25 -12.11 -6.54
CA ARG A 481 10.34 -11.57 -5.52
C ARG A 481 9.89 -10.14 -5.82
N ILE A 482 10.80 -9.29 -6.33
CA ILE A 482 10.48 -7.96 -6.85
C ILE A 482 10.77 -7.98 -8.34
N ARG A 483 9.78 -7.60 -9.15
CA ARG A 483 9.87 -7.62 -10.60
C ARG A 483 9.87 -6.22 -11.22
N TYR A 484 9.34 -5.21 -10.52
CA TYR A 484 9.13 -3.87 -11.04
C TYR A 484 10.01 -2.87 -10.28
N TYR A 485 10.83 -2.13 -11.02
CA TYR A 485 11.73 -1.13 -10.47
C TYR A 485 11.49 0.20 -11.15
N GLU A 486 11.15 1.22 -10.38
CA GLU A 486 10.98 2.60 -10.83
C GLU A 486 12.25 3.40 -10.55
N ILE A 487 12.68 4.21 -11.51
CA ILE A 487 13.92 4.95 -11.38
C ILE A 487 13.62 6.36 -10.89
N TRP A 488 13.83 6.59 -9.59
CA TRP A 488 13.60 7.86 -8.93
C TRP A 488 12.14 8.29 -8.85
N ASN A 489 11.83 9.13 -7.85
CA ASN A 489 10.52 9.73 -7.62
C ASN A 489 10.56 11.22 -7.95
N GLU A 490 9.59 11.72 -8.73
CA GLU A 490 9.33 13.13 -8.99
C GLU A 490 10.57 14.00 -9.21
N PRO A 491 11.45 13.63 -10.16
CA PRO A 491 12.74 14.31 -10.34
C PRO A 491 12.60 15.72 -10.94
N ASN A 492 11.37 16.15 -11.20
CA ASN A 492 11.05 17.52 -11.58
C ASN A 492 10.80 18.45 -10.37
N ASP A 493 10.99 17.92 -9.15
CA ASP A 493 10.95 18.67 -7.89
C ASP A 493 12.32 18.55 -7.18
N ASP A 494 12.90 19.69 -6.83
CA ASP A 494 14.21 19.77 -6.18
C ASP A 494 14.23 19.11 -4.77
N THR A 495 13.06 18.91 -4.16
CA THR A 495 12.94 18.15 -2.91
C THR A 495 13.40 16.69 -3.10
N TYR A 496 13.18 16.14 -4.28
CA TYR A 496 13.51 14.75 -4.58
C TYR A 496 14.77 14.59 -5.42
N PHE A 497 15.05 15.54 -6.35
CA PHE A 497 16.22 15.44 -7.21
C PHE A 497 16.81 16.79 -7.62
N THR A 498 18.02 17.08 -7.18
CA THR A 498 18.76 18.32 -7.49
C THR A 498 19.77 18.16 -8.63
N GLY A 499 19.79 16.99 -9.26
CA GLY A 499 20.63 16.74 -10.43
C GLY A 499 20.04 17.25 -11.74
N THR A 500 20.82 17.22 -12.81
CA THR A 500 20.36 17.57 -14.16
C THR A 500 19.60 16.40 -14.81
N VAL A 501 18.73 16.71 -15.77
CA VAL A 501 18.04 15.70 -16.60
C VAL A 501 19.03 14.75 -17.30
N ALA A 502 20.20 15.24 -17.70
CA ALA A 502 21.26 14.42 -18.28
C ALA A 502 21.85 13.40 -17.28
N GLN A 503 22.03 13.80 -16.03
CA GLN A 503 22.45 12.88 -14.95
C GLN A 503 21.37 11.84 -14.66
N LEU A 504 20.11 12.25 -14.61
CA LEU A 504 18.97 11.33 -14.44
C LEU A 504 18.91 10.29 -15.57
N ALA A 505 19.16 10.71 -16.83
CA ALA A 505 19.24 9.80 -17.97
C ALA A 505 20.40 8.79 -17.83
N GLN A 506 21.55 9.21 -17.29
CA GLN A 506 22.68 8.33 -16.99
C GLN A 506 22.33 7.32 -15.87
N LEU A 507 21.67 7.77 -14.81
CA LEU A 507 21.19 6.90 -13.72
C LEU A 507 20.19 5.87 -14.25
N THR A 508 19.26 6.27 -15.12
CA THR A 508 18.28 5.38 -15.76
C THR A 508 18.97 4.31 -16.60
N GLN A 509 19.93 4.71 -17.45
CA GLN A 509 20.71 3.77 -18.26
C GLN A 509 21.49 2.78 -17.40
N ALA A 510 22.18 3.27 -16.37
CA ALA A 510 23.00 2.43 -15.49
C ALA A 510 22.13 1.42 -14.72
N ALA A 511 21.02 1.87 -14.18
CA ALA A 511 20.05 1.00 -13.48
C ALA A 511 19.45 -0.04 -14.43
N TYR A 512 19.02 0.35 -15.63
CA TYR A 512 18.49 -0.59 -16.63
C TYR A 512 19.48 -1.72 -16.92
N LEU A 513 20.73 -1.36 -17.21
CA LEU A 513 21.78 -2.34 -17.52
C LEU A 513 22.07 -3.26 -16.34
N ALA A 514 22.13 -2.73 -15.11
CA ALA A 514 22.36 -3.51 -13.89
C ALA A 514 21.18 -4.48 -13.62
N LEU A 515 19.95 -4.00 -13.68
CA LEU A 515 18.74 -4.80 -13.47
C LEU A 515 18.61 -5.93 -14.50
N LYS A 516 18.78 -5.61 -15.79
CA LYS A 516 18.67 -6.58 -16.89
C LYS A 516 19.81 -7.60 -16.88
N ALA A 517 20.98 -7.26 -16.36
CA ALA A 517 22.08 -8.20 -16.16
C ALA A 517 21.78 -9.24 -15.07
N VAL A 518 21.04 -8.86 -14.02
CA VAL A 518 20.61 -9.79 -12.97
C VAL A 518 19.46 -10.67 -13.47
N ASP A 519 18.44 -10.08 -14.07
CA ASP A 519 17.29 -10.79 -14.61
C ASP A 519 16.67 -10.03 -15.79
N PRO A 520 16.74 -10.55 -17.01
CA PRO A 520 16.15 -9.91 -18.19
C PRO A 520 14.63 -9.71 -18.11
N GLN A 521 13.94 -10.43 -17.20
CA GLN A 521 12.49 -10.31 -17.03
C GLN A 521 12.07 -9.17 -16.09
N ILE A 522 13.03 -8.52 -15.42
CA ILE A 522 12.74 -7.32 -14.63
C ILE A 522 12.18 -6.24 -15.55
N THR A 523 11.10 -5.60 -15.10
CA THR A 523 10.50 -4.45 -15.77
C THR A 523 11.05 -3.17 -15.14
N VAL A 524 11.63 -2.33 -15.97
CA VAL A 524 12.23 -1.06 -15.57
C VAL A 524 11.31 0.09 -15.98
N MET A 525 10.94 0.90 -15.01
CA MET A 525 10.05 2.04 -15.22
C MET A 525 10.85 3.33 -15.33
N SER A 526 10.35 4.27 -16.13
CA SER A 526 10.96 5.61 -16.21
C SER A 526 10.95 6.29 -14.83
N PRO A 527 11.77 7.34 -14.64
CA PRO A 527 11.53 8.28 -13.56
C PRO A 527 10.09 8.80 -13.62
N ALA A 528 9.36 8.70 -12.50
CA ALA A 528 7.97 9.13 -12.44
C ALA A 528 7.91 10.64 -12.17
N ALA A 529 7.65 11.42 -13.21
CA ALA A 529 7.43 12.87 -13.10
C ALA A 529 5.93 13.18 -13.00
N TYR A 530 5.59 14.38 -12.52
CA TYR A 530 4.23 14.93 -12.60
C TYR A 530 4.10 16.08 -13.61
N SER A 531 5.14 16.30 -14.44
CA SER A 531 5.14 17.28 -15.54
C SER A 531 5.40 16.58 -16.88
N ALA A 532 4.45 16.72 -17.81
CA ALA A 532 4.60 16.18 -19.17
C ALA A 532 5.77 16.87 -19.93
N GLY A 533 6.06 18.14 -19.64
CA GLY A 533 7.20 18.86 -20.21
C GLY A 533 8.53 18.36 -19.67
N TYR A 534 8.60 17.99 -18.38
CA TYR A 534 9.80 17.36 -17.85
C TYR A 534 10.03 15.97 -18.47
N LEU A 535 8.96 15.18 -18.61
CA LEU A 535 9.05 13.88 -19.31
C LEU A 535 9.52 14.08 -20.77
N ASP A 536 9.02 15.10 -21.45
CA ASP A 536 9.47 15.45 -22.82
C ASP A 536 10.97 15.74 -22.86
N THR A 537 11.45 16.52 -21.90
CA THR A 537 12.87 16.86 -21.77
C THR A 537 13.73 15.61 -21.45
N PHE A 538 13.24 14.74 -20.57
CA PHE A 538 13.89 13.48 -20.24
C PHE A 538 13.99 12.55 -21.46
N LEU A 539 12.89 12.36 -22.18
CA LEU A 539 12.86 11.50 -23.36
C LEU A 539 13.70 12.06 -24.53
N ALA A 540 13.85 13.39 -24.61
CA ALA A 540 14.73 14.05 -25.59
C ALA A 540 16.21 13.66 -25.44
N THR A 541 16.65 13.24 -24.27
CA THR A 541 18.00 12.69 -24.03
C THR A 541 18.26 11.35 -24.71
N GLY A 542 17.20 10.66 -25.19
CA GLY A 542 17.25 9.29 -25.69
C GLY A 542 17.13 8.21 -24.60
N ALA A 543 16.90 8.58 -23.34
CA ALA A 543 16.77 7.64 -22.21
C ALA A 543 15.58 6.68 -22.34
N GLY A 544 14.59 6.99 -23.18
CA GLY A 544 13.44 6.12 -23.44
C GLY A 544 13.77 4.71 -23.94
N GLN A 545 14.98 4.46 -24.46
CA GLN A 545 15.45 3.12 -24.82
C GLN A 545 15.83 2.25 -23.62
N TYR A 546 15.91 2.83 -22.43
CA TYR A 546 16.30 2.17 -21.18
C TYR A 546 15.12 2.04 -20.21
N VAL A 547 13.90 2.03 -20.73
CA VAL A 547 12.68 1.81 -19.94
C VAL A 547 11.74 0.86 -20.67
N ASP A 548 11.00 0.07 -19.90
CA ASP A 548 9.96 -0.85 -20.39
C ASP A 548 8.55 -0.27 -20.20
N VAL A 549 8.39 0.68 -19.26
CA VAL A 549 7.14 1.32 -18.86
C VAL A 549 7.40 2.80 -18.63
N ILE A 550 6.44 3.63 -19.00
CA ILE A 550 6.43 5.04 -18.57
C ILE A 550 5.60 5.14 -17.28
N GLY A 551 6.27 5.51 -16.17
CA GLY A 551 5.65 5.90 -14.91
C GLY A 551 5.34 7.39 -14.90
N TYR A 552 4.21 7.77 -14.28
CA TYR A 552 3.79 9.16 -14.17
C TYR A 552 2.92 9.35 -12.93
N HIS A 553 2.90 10.56 -12.34
CA HIS A 553 2.08 10.86 -11.17
C HIS A 553 0.98 11.85 -11.50
N ILE A 554 -0.25 11.56 -11.07
CA ILE A 554 -1.40 12.43 -11.33
C ILE A 554 -2.25 12.62 -10.07
N TYR A 555 -2.18 13.82 -9.51
CA TYR A 555 -3.12 14.33 -8.52
C TYR A 555 -4.09 15.26 -9.23
N ALA A 556 -5.35 14.88 -9.36
CA ALA A 556 -6.32 15.63 -10.13
C ALA A 556 -7.68 15.72 -9.42
N THR A 557 -8.17 16.93 -9.25
CA THR A 557 -9.51 17.23 -8.72
C THR A 557 -10.23 18.20 -9.65
N PRO A 558 -11.36 17.81 -10.24
CA PRO A 558 -12.05 16.53 -10.11
C PRO A 558 -11.29 15.38 -10.79
N PRO A 559 -11.62 14.10 -10.44
CA PRO A 559 -10.93 12.90 -10.97
C PRO A 559 -10.86 12.82 -12.50
N GLU A 560 -11.86 13.33 -13.20
CA GLU A 560 -11.97 13.33 -14.67
C GLU A 560 -10.85 14.16 -15.33
N SER A 561 -10.25 15.09 -14.61
CA SER A 561 -9.07 15.84 -15.07
C SER A 561 -7.86 14.96 -15.34
N THR A 562 -7.80 13.76 -14.76
CA THR A 562 -6.76 12.73 -15.03
C THR A 562 -6.73 12.35 -16.52
N GLY A 563 -7.88 12.24 -17.18
CA GLY A 563 -7.94 11.78 -18.57
C GLY A 563 -7.13 12.64 -19.55
N PRO A 564 -7.38 13.95 -19.64
CA PRO A 564 -6.58 14.86 -20.45
C PRO A 564 -5.08 14.88 -20.07
N LEU A 565 -4.72 14.73 -18.78
CA LEU A 565 -3.32 14.66 -18.34
C LEU A 565 -2.64 13.39 -18.87
N LEU A 566 -3.30 12.23 -18.79
CA LEU A 566 -2.80 10.99 -19.42
C LEU A 566 -2.67 11.13 -20.95
N ALA A 567 -3.63 11.84 -21.58
CA ALA A 567 -3.53 12.11 -23.01
C ALA A 567 -2.31 12.96 -23.35
N ASN A 568 -1.95 13.95 -22.52
CA ASN A 568 -0.72 14.74 -22.69
C ASN A 568 0.53 13.87 -22.58
N VAL A 569 0.60 12.98 -21.60
CA VAL A 569 1.70 12.01 -21.49
C VAL A 569 1.80 11.14 -22.75
N ARG A 570 0.66 10.65 -23.26
CA ARG A 570 0.64 9.88 -24.53
C ARG A 570 1.10 10.69 -25.74
N LEU A 571 0.79 11.99 -25.81
CA LEU A 571 1.33 12.85 -26.87
C LEU A 571 2.86 12.91 -26.81
N VAL A 572 3.43 13.06 -25.61
CA VAL A 572 4.90 13.04 -25.41
C VAL A 572 5.47 11.68 -25.78
N MET A 573 4.90 10.57 -25.30
CA MET A 573 5.33 9.21 -25.65
C MET A 573 5.35 8.98 -27.16
N ASN A 574 4.29 9.39 -27.85
CA ASN A 574 4.17 9.27 -29.31
C ASN A 574 5.24 10.07 -30.07
N LYS A 575 5.59 11.26 -29.59
CA LYS A 575 6.66 12.10 -30.14
C LYS A 575 8.01 11.37 -30.24
N TYR A 576 8.30 10.50 -29.23
CA TYR A 576 9.54 9.72 -29.19
C TYR A 576 9.39 8.27 -29.64
N GLY A 577 8.26 7.91 -30.25
CA GLY A 577 8.02 6.54 -30.76
C GLY A 577 7.74 5.51 -29.66
N LEU A 578 7.42 5.94 -28.46
CA LEU A 578 7.18 5.10 -27.27
C LEU A 578 5.67 4.86 -27.00
N GLY A 579 4.80 5.25 -27.92
CA GLY A 579 3.33 5.15 -27.74
C GLY A 579 2.81 3.72 -27.52
N ALA A 580 3.59 2.68 -27.86
CA ALA A 580 3.27 1.28 -27.62
C ALA A 580 3.66 0.78 -26.21
N LEU A 581 4.50 1.52 -25.50
CA LEU A 581 4.85 1.16 -24.12
C LEU A 581 3.65 1.34 -23.19
N PRO A 582 3.55 0.50 -22.14
CA PRO A 582 2.59 0.74 -21.06
C PRO A 582 2.81 2.12 -20.42
N LEU A 583 1.71 2.76 -20.04
CA LEU A 583 1.70 3.97 -19.22
C LEU A 583 1.05 3.60 -17.89
N TRP A 584 1.73 3.85 -16.77
CA TRP A 584 1.21 3.60 -15.43
C TRP A 584 1.17 4.90 -14.63
N ASP A 585 0.06 5.13 -13.94
CA ASP A 585 -0.07 6.19 -12.93
C ASP A 585 0.40 5.60 -11.61
N THR A 586 1.69 5.79 -11.30
CA THR A 586 2.34 5.10 -10.20
C THR A 586 2.17 5.80 -8.85
N GLU A 587 1.59 6.99 -8.87
CA GLU A 587 1.20 7.71 -7.65
C GLU A 587 0.14 8.77 -7.99
N GLY A 588 -0.96 8.75 -7.27
CA GLY A 588 -1.98 9.76 -7.47
C GLY A 588 -3.16 9.64 -6.51
N ALA A 589 -3.92 10.70 -6.41
CA ALA A 589 -5.14 10.77 -5.63
C ALA A 589 -6.10 11.83 -6.20
N SER A 590 -7.28 11.96 -5.59
CA SER A 590 -8.24 13.02 -5.91
C SER A 590 -8.96 13.47 -4.63
N GLY A 591 -9.17 14.77 -4.49
CA GLY A 591 -9.72 15.39 -3.30
C GLY A 591 -8.65 15.95 -2.37
N ASP A 592 -9.05 16.36 -1.18
CA ASP A 592 -8.18 16.93 -0.14
C ASP A 592 -8.71 16.60 1.28
N THR A 593 -8.02 17.11 2.30
CA THR A 593 -8.38 16.90 3.73
C THR A 593 -9.77 17.44 4.10
N THR A 594 -10.39 18.23 3.26
CA THR A 594 -11.74 18.81 3.48
C THR A 594 -12.83 18.07 2.71
N THR A 595 -12.46 17.16 1.83
CA THR A 595 -13.40 16.39 1.00
C THR A 595 -14.29 15.50 1.87
N PRO A 596 -15.63 15.63 1.80
CA PRO A 596 -16.52 14.79 2.59
C PRO A 596 -16.35 13.30 2.30
N PRO A 597 -16.49 12.39 3.28
CA PRO A 597 -16.21 10.96 3.12
C PRO A 597 -16.94 10.28 1.94
N ALA A 598 -18.20 10.59 1.70
CA ALA A 598 -18.96 10.04 0.57
C ALA A 598 -18.43 10.55 -0.78
N GLN A 599 -17.99 11.80 -0.85
CA GLN A 599 -17.39 12.38 -2.03
C GLN A 599 -15.99 11.81 -2.27
N ALA A 600 -15.19 11.63 -1.22
CA ALA A 600 -13.88 10.99 -1.29
C ALA A 600 -14.00 9.54 -1.84
N ALA A 601 -15.03 8.80 -1.41
CA ALA A 601 -15.34 7.47 -1.93
C ALA A 601 -15.69 7.51 -3.44
N ALA A 602 -16.54 8.45 -3.85
CA ALA A 602 -16.87 8.63 -5.27
C ALA A 602 -15.64 9.06 -6.07
N TYR A 603 -14.80 9.95 -5.54
CA TYR A 603 -13.58 10.43 -6.19
C TYR A 603 -12.57 9.30 -6.41
N LEU A 604 -12.36 8.45 -5.40
CA LEU A 604 -11.49 7.29 -5.55
C LEU A 604 -11.96 6.38 -6.71
N VAL A 605 -13.24 6.01 -6.72
CA VAL A 605 -13.80 5.12 -7.76
C VAL A 605 -13.70 5.79 -9.14
N ARG A 606 -14.04 7.07 -9.24
CA ARG A 606 -13.96 7.83 -10.50
C ARG A 606 -12.53 7.95 -10.99
N LYS A 607 -11.55 8.15 -10.10
CA LYS A 607 -10.12 8.23 -10.46
C LYS A 607 -9.66 6.91 -11.09
N TYR A 608 -9.88 5.76 -10.43
CA TYR A 608 -9.56 4.45 -11.01
C TYR A 608 -10.23 4.22 -12.37
N LEU A 609 -11.52 4.59 -12.49
CA LEU A 609 -12.26 4.42 -13.73
C LEU A 609 -11.78 5.37 -14.84
N THR A 610 -11.33 6.56 -14.50
CA THR A 610 -10.75 7.51 -15.46
C THR A 610 -9.39 7.02 -15.95
N ASP A 611 -8.51 6.53 -15.07
CA ASP A 611 -7.24 5.90 -15.44
C ASP A 611 -7.46 4.72 -16.39
N LEU A 612 -8.40 3.84 -16.04
CA LEU A 612 -8.78 2.71 -16.87
C LEU A 612 -9.31 3.16 -18.25
N ALA A 613 -10.16 4.19 -18.28
CA ALA A 613 -10.75 4.72 -19.50
C ALA A 613 -9.73 5.35 -20.44
N TYR A 614 -8.63 5.90 -19.92
CA TYR A 614 -7.54 6.49 -20.69
C TYR A 614 -6.32 5.59 -20.85
N GLY A 615 -6.48 4.30 -20.55
CA GLY A 615 -5.52 3.26 -20.89
C GLY A 615 -4.28 3.25 -20.00
N ALA A 616 -4.39 3.72 -18.76
CA ALA A 616 -3.39 3.39 -17.76
C ALA A 616 -3.41 1.87 -17.53
N GLY A 617 -2.25 1.25 -17.55
CA GLY A 617 -2.11 -0.19 -17.33
C GLY A 617 -2.08 -0.57 -15.85
N ARG A 618 -1.85 0.43 -14.99
CA ARG A 618 -1.78 0.32 -13.53
C ARG A 618 -2.02 1.70 -12.92
N PHE A 619 -2.65 1.71 -11.75
CA PHE A 619 -2.79 2.92 -10.94
C PHE A 619 -2.54 2.59 -9.47
N ASP A 620 -1.59 3.30 -8.83
CA ASP A 620 -1.23 3.15 -7.44
C ASP A 620 -1.75 4.37 -6.65
N TRP A 621 -2.81 4.15 -5.86
CA TRP A 621 -3.44 5.21 -5.07
C TRP A 621 -2.53 5.66 -3.92
N TYR A 622 -2.32 6.96 -3.75
CA TYR A 622 -1.66 7.56 -2.60
C TYR A 622 -2.69 8.01 -1.56
N THR A 623 -2.83 7.37 -0.40
CA THR A 623 -2.00 6.30 0.12
C THR A 623 -2.79 5.39 1.05
N TRP A 624 -2.22 4.25 1.39
CA TRP A 624 -2.70 3.40 2.47
C TRP A 624 -2.17 3.90 3.82
N GLY A 625 -3.09 4.08 4.78
CA GLY A 625 -2.79 4.54 6.13
C GLY A 625 -2.34 6.00 6.14
N ALA A 626 -2.06 6.55 7.28
CA ALA A 626 -1.71 7.93 7.54
C ALA A 626 -2.87 8.95 7.59
N ALA A 627 -2.63 10.00 8.30
CA ALA A 627 -3.57 11.02 8.69
C ALA A 627 -4.01 11.96 7.54
N SER A 628 -4.05 11.49 6.29
CA SER A 628 -4.56 12.28 5.17
C SER A 628 -5.91 11.77 4.71
N SER A 629 -6.80 12.66 4.34
CA SER A 629 -8.15 12.38 3.86
C SER A 629 -8.21 11.64 2.53
N PHE A 630 -7.10 11.46 1.85
CA PHE A 630 -7.00 10.69 0.63
C PHE A 630 -6.94 9.18 0.86
N CYS A 631 -6.79 8.72 2.10
CA CYS A 631 -6.44 7.34 2.39
C CYS A 631 -7.56 6.38 2.08
N VAL A 632 -7.24 5.33 1.34
CA VAL A 632 -8.05 4.09 1.26
C VAL A 632 -8.04 3.36 2.60
N GLY A 633 -7.02 3.65 3.40
CA GLY A 633 -6.70 2.91 4.62
C GLY A 633 -7.64 3.14 5.76
N THR A 634 -7.44 2.27 6.68
CA THR A 634 -8.00 2.23 7.98
C THR A 634 -7.36 3.26 8.82
N GLU A 635 -7.82 4.42 8.88
CA GLU A 635 -7.23 5.21 9.90
C GLU A 635 -8.08 5.40 11.11
N GLN A 636 -7.36 5.37 12.20
CA GLN A 636 -7.57 6.09 13.43
C GLN A 636 -8.55 5.57 14.45
N THR A 637 -9.29 4.54 14.21
CA THR A 637 -10.01 3.89 15.30
C THR A 637 -9.66 2.42 15.33
N SER A 638 -9.05 1.98 16.40
CA SER A 638 -8.85 0.54 16.68
C SER A 638 -10.10 -0.27 16.35
N PRO A 639 -9.98 -1.43 15.74
CA PRO A 639 -8.97 -1.90 14.82
C PRO A 639 -9.48 -1.90 13.37
N TYR A 640 -8.83 -1.20 12.44
CA TYR A 640 -8.85 -1.54 11.02
C TYR A 640 -10.14 -1.29 10.23
N ALA A 641 -10.98 -0.38 10.66
CA ALA A 641 -12.16 0.00 9.89
C ALA A 641 -11.74 0.74 8.60
N LEU A 642 -12.15 0.22 7.44
CA LEU A 642 -11.96 0.91 6.17
C LEU A 642 -12.67 2.26 6.22
N THR A 643 -12.02 3.31 5.70
CA THR A 643 -12.70 4.57 5.40
C THR A 643 -13.79 4.37 4.36
N ALA A 644 -14.65 5.35 4.15
CA ALA A 644 -15.65 5.30 3.07
C ALA A 644 -14.98 5.07 1.69
N ALA A 645 -13.81 5.70 1.45
CA ALA A 645 -13.01 5.48 0.26
C ALA A 645 -12.48 4.04 0.18
N GLY A 646 -11.99 3.48 1.29
CA GLY A 646 -11.54 2.09 1.35
C GLY A 646 -12.67 1.08 1.13
N GLN A 647 -13.87 1.34 1.63
CA GLN A 647 -15.05 0.52 1.35
C GLN A 647 -15.40 0.56 -0.14
N ALA A 648 -15.42 1.74 -0.75
CA ALA A 648 -15.69 1.90 -2.17
C ALA A 648 -14.61 1.24 -3.04
N TYR A 649 -13.34 1.35 -2.66
CA TYR A 649 -12.23 0.65 -3.31
C TYR A 649 -12.45 -0.86 -3.34
N ARG A 650 -12.85 -1.45 -2.20
CA ARG A 650 -13.11 -2.89 -2.09
C ARG A 650 -14.18 -3.35 -3.08
N TYR A 651 -15.29 -2.62 -3.20
CA TYR A 651 -16.34 -2.96 -4.15
C TYR A 651 -15.93 -2.71 -5.60
N LEU A 652 -15.17 -1.66 -5.87
CA LEU A 652 -14.61 -1.42 -7.19
C LEU A 652 -13.66 -2.55 -7.63
N PHE A 653 -12.79 -3.00 -6.72
CA PHE A 653 -11.91 -4.14 -6.95
C PHE A 653 -12.72 -5.38 -7.35
N ASP A 654 -13.82 -5.67 -6.65
CA ASP A 654 -14.69 -6.81 -6.96
C ASP A 654 -15.46 -6.64 -8.29
N TRP A 655 -15.86 -5.41 -8.66
CA TRP A 655 -16.53 -5.17 -9.94
C TRP A 655 -15.60 -5.40 -11.14
N LEU A 656 -14.35 -5.06 -11.02
CA LEU A 656 -13.38 -5.02 -12.10
C LEU A 656 -12.45 -6.24 -12.14
N SER A 657 -12.19 -6.87 -10.98
CA SER A 657 -11.28 -8.02 -10.91
C SER A 657 -11.78 -9.19 -11.77
N GLY A 658 -10.96 -9.58 -12.76
CA GLY A 658 -11.30 -10.63 -13.73
C GLY A 658 -12.37 -10.24 -14.75
N ALA A 659 -12.86 -9.00 -14.73
CA ALA A 659 -13.69 -8.46 -15.79
C ALA A 659 -12.84 -8.10 -17.02
N SER A 660 -13.50 -7.95 -18.18
CA SER A 660 -12.86 -7.43 -19.38
C SER A 660 -13.51 -6.11 -19.77
N LEU A 661 -12.69 -5.08 -19.95
CA LEU A 661 -13.11 -3.79 -20.47
C LEU A 661 -13.44 -3.93 -21.96
N THR A 662 -14.65 -3.52 -22.35
CA THR A 662 -15.11 -3.60 -23.74
C THR A 662 -15.22 -2.25 -24.43
N GLN A 663 -15.52 -1.21 -23.65
CA GLN A 663 -15.61 0.17 -24.12
C GLN A 663 -15.57 1.16 -22.95
N ALA A 664 -15.01 2.33 -23.20
CA ALA A 664 -15.20 3.51 -22.35
C ALA A 664 -15.57 4.70 -23.22
N LEU A 665 -16.54 5.50 -22.79
CA LEU A 665 -16.98 6.70 -23.52
C LEU A 665 -17.62 7.73 -22.58
N ILE A 666 -17.69 8.95 -23.06
CA ILE A 666 -18.44 10.05 -22.46
C ILE A 666 -19.54 10.42 -23.46
N ASP A 667 -20.81 10.35 -23.05
CA ASP A 667 -21.89 10.68 -23.93
C ASP A 667 -22.11 12.21 -24.00
N PRO A 668 -22.95 12.71 -24.93
CA PRO A 668 -23.21 14.16 -25.06
C PRO A 668 -23.85 14.83 -23.84
N SER A 669 -24.37 14.05 -22.88
CA SER A 669 -24.88 14.59 -21.61
C SER A 669 -23.76 14.80 -20.57
N GLY A 670 -22.54 14.36 -20.85
CA GLY A 670 -21.42 14.30 -19.91
C GLY A 670 -21.42 13.05 -19.06
N THR A 671 -22.27 12.07 -19.36
CA THR A 671 -22.29 10.81 -18.62
C THR A 671 -21.16 9.90 -19.08
N TRP A 672 -20.31 9.54 -18.13
CA TRP A 672 -19.25 8.55 -18.29
C TRP A 672 -19.82 7.16 -18.27
N GLN A 673 -19.31 6.30 -19.13
CA GLN A 673 -19.76 4.91 -19.31
C GLN A 673 -18.54 4.00 -19.48
N VAL A 674 -18.37 3.06 -18.56
CA VAL A 674 -17.33 2.02 -18.63
C VAL A 674 -18.04 0.67 -18.80
N TRP A 675 -17.96 0.10 -19.99
CA TRP A 675 -18.63 -1.14 -20.38
C TRP A 675 -17.74 -2.35 -20.16
N LEU A 676 -18.29 -3.39 -19.55
CA LEU A 676 -17.58 -4.55 -19.08
C LEU A 676 -18.25 -5.86 -19.52
N THR A 677 -17.46 -6.87 -19.79
CA THR A 677 -17.86 -8.27 -19.61
C THR A 677 -17.38 -8.68 -18.22
N LEU A 678 -18.31 -9.04 -17.34
CA LEU A 678 -18.01 -9.33 -15.93
C LEU A 678 -17.35 -10.70 -15.77
N ALA A 679 -16.54 -10.89 -14.73
CA ALA A 679 -15.83 -12.16 -14.44
C ALA A 679 -16.80 -13.33 -14.28
N ALA A 680 -17.96 -13.09 -13.66
CA ALA A 680 -19.03 -14.09 -13.49
C ALA A 680 -19.87 -14.35 -14.77
N GLY A 681 -19.48 -13.73 -15.88
CA GLY A 681 -20.26 -13.71 -17.12
C GLY A 681 -21.33 -12.61 -17.12
N GLY A 682 -21.84 -12.30 -18.34
CA GLY A 682 -22.80 -11.21 -18.52
C GLY A 682 -22.15 -9.87 -18.79
N GLN A 683 -22.99 -8.87 -19.05
CA GLN A 683 -22.59 -7.50 -19.38
C GLN A 683 -22.81 -6.57 -18.20
N GLY A 684 -21.94 -5.59 -18.05
CA GLY A 684 -22.08 -4.51 -17.07
C GLY A 684 -21.70 -3.17 -17.67
N VAL A 685 -22.23 -2.09 -17.11
CA VAL A 685 -21.78 -0.74 -17.39
C VAL A 685 -21.71 0.05 -16.10
N ILE A 686 -20.58 0.67 -15.83
CA ILE A 686 -20.42 1.61 -14.72
C ILE A 686 -20.71 3.01 -15.25
N LEU A 687 -21.57 3.74 -14.53
CA LEU A 687 -22.12 5.03 -14.92
C LEU A 687 -21.90 6.08 -13.85
N TRP A 688 -21.51 7.26 -14.25
CA TRP A 688 -21.54 8.49 -13.42
C TRP A 688 -21.59 9.74 -14.29
N ASN A 689 -22.04 10.84 -13.71
CA ASN A 689 -21.97 12.17 -14.34
C ASN A 689 -21.44 13.16 -13.31
N PRO A 690 -20.22 13.70 -13.50
CA PRO A 690 -19.57 14.56 -12.50
C PRO A 690 -20.24 15.91 -12.30
N ASP A 691 -20.96 16.41 -13.32
CA ASP A 691 -21.43 17.80 -13.36
C ASP A 691 -22.89 17.95 -12.96
N ARG A 692 -23.71 16.90 -13.19
CA ARG A 692 -25.17 16.98 -13.01
C ARG A 692 -25.83 15.61 -12.99
N ASN A 693 -27.03 15.56 -12.43
CA ASN A 693 -27.88 14.39 -12.61
C ASN A 693 -28.31 14.26 -14.07
N ALA A 694 -28.01 13.16 -14.72
CA ALA A 694 -28.32 12.90 -16.11
C ALA A 694 -29.11 11.59 -16.26
N THR A 695 -30.06 11.56 -17.20
CA THR A 695 -30.85 10.35 -17.49
C THR A 695 -30.08 9.45 -18.45
N PHE A 696 -29.75 8.27 -18.04
CA PHE A 696 -29.21 7.21 -18.87
C PHE A 696 -30.33 6.24 -19.29
N THR A 697 -30.55 6.10 -20.60
CA THR A 697 -31.51 5.13 -21.14
C THR A 697 -30.84 3.76 -21.17
N ILE A 698 -31.39 2.78 -20.46
CA ILE A 698 -30.84 1.43 -20.36
C ILE A 698 -31.06 0.70 -21.69
N PRO A 699 -30.00 0.31 -22.41
CA PRO A 699 -30.12 -0.45 -23.64
C PRO A 699 -30.78 -1.81 -23.38
N ALA A 700 -31.81 -2.16 -24.13
CA ALA A 700 -32.52 -3.45 -23.98
C ALA A 700 -31.58 -4.66 -24.14
N ALA A 701 -30.54 -4.52 -24.96
CA ALA A 701 -29.52 -5.56 -25.14
C ALA A 701 -28.71 -5.85 -23.86
N LEU A 702 -28.57 -4.90 -22.93
CA LEU A 702 -27.89 -5.11 -21.65
C LEU A 702 -28.66 -6.09 -20.75
N GLN A 703 -29.97 -6.23 -20.92
CA GLN A 703 -30.82 -7.06 -20.06
C GLN A 703 -30.58 -6.80 -18.56
N ALA A 704 -30.38 -5.53 -18.23
CA ALA A 704 -30.01 -5.10 -16.89
C ALA A 704 -31.04 -5.54 -15.85
N ARG A 705 -30.57 -6.02 -14.70
CA ARG A 705 -31.42 -6.54 -13.61
C ARG A 705 -31.12 -5.90 -12.26
N ALA A 706 -29.91 -5.46 -12.05
CA ALA A 706 -29.49 -4.83 -10.79
C ALA A 706 -28.66 -3.59 -11.02
N VAL A 707 -28.82 -2.63 -10.11
CA VAL A 707 -27.95 -1.46 -9.92
C VAL A 707 -27.19 -1.68 -8.62
N ARG A 708 -25.86 -1.60 -8.64
CA ARG A 708 -25.00 -1.69 -7.48
C ARG A 708 -24.34 -0.35 -7.22
N ASP A 709 -24.34 0.11 -5.99
CA ASP A 709 -23.62 1.30 -5.57
C ASP A 709 -22.21 0.96 -5.07
N ILE A 710 -21.40 2.02 -4.86
CA ILE A 710 -20.00 1.90 -4.42
C ILE A 710 -19.85 1.45 -2.96
N PHE A 711 -20.94 1.29 -2.20
CA PHE A 711 -20.95 0.82 -0.83
C PHE A 711 -21.56 -0.58 -0.67
N GLY A 712 -21.76 -1.30 -1.80
CA GLY A 712 -22.26 -2.67 -1.83
C GLY A 712 -23.76 -2.81 -1.87
N GLY A 713 -24.52 -1.71 -1.82
CA GLY A 713 -25.95 -1.72 -2.00
C GLY A 713 -26.33 -2.26 -3.38
N ALA A 714 -27.36 -3.09 -3.45
CA ALA A 714 -27.88 -3.65 -4.70
C ALA A 714 -29.39 -3.49 -4.75
N THR A 715 -29.89 -2.86 -5.82
CA THR A 715 -31.33 -2.66 -6.03
C THR A 715 -31.75 -3.22 -7.40
N PRO A 716 -32.96 -3.80 -7.50
CA PRO A 716 -33.47 -4.22 -8.80
C PRO A 716 -33.68 -3.02 -9.73
N VAL A 717 -33.39 -3.23 -11.03
CA VAL A 717 -33.66 -2.21 -12.06
C VAL A 717 -35.16 -1.92 -12.14
N GLN A 718 -35.51 -0.64 -12.03
CA GLN A 718 -36.88 -0.16 -12.17
C GLN A 718 -37.02 0.63 -13.48
N GLY A 719 -37.83 0.13 -14.41
CA GLY A 719 -38.09 0.80 -15.68
C GLY A 719 -36.95 0.67 -16.73
N THR A 720 -36.86 1.61 -17.65
CA THR A 720 -35.98 1.61 -18.81
C THR A 720 -34.92 2.70 -18.76
N SER A 721 -34.78 3.40 -17.66
CA SER A 721 -33.80 4.46 -17.47
C SER A 721 -33.29 4.49 -16.04
N LEU A 722 -32.07 5.03 -15.87
CA LEU A 722 -31.40 5.25 -14.61
C LEU A 722 -30.89 6.70 -14.56
N THR A 723 -30.88 7.31 -13.39
CA THR A 723 -30.24 8.60 -13.18
C THR A 723 -28.77 8.37 -12.83
N ALA A 724 -27.88 8.83 -13.70
CA ALA A 724 -26.46 8.92 -13.38
C ALA A 724 -26.22 10.18 -12.54
N THR A 725 -25.54 10.02 -11.42
CA THR A 725 -25.15 11.08 -10.49
C THR A 725 -23.62 11.17 -10.45
N ASP A 726 -23.05 11.97 -9.59
CA ASP A 726 -21.60 12.06 -9.35
C ASP A 726 -21.04 10.80 -8.63
N SER A 727 -21.91 9.99 -8.02
CA SER A 727 -21.53 8.69 -7.44
C SER A 727 -21.65 7.57 -8.47
N PRO A 728 -20.56 6.85 -8.80
CA PRO A 728 -20.61 5.73 -9.75
C PRO A 728 -21.52 4.60 -9.31
N VAL A 729 -22.25 4.02 -10.29
CA VAL A 729 -23.06 2.82 -10.09
C VAL A 729 -22.77 1.79 -11.16
N LEU A 730 -22.75 0.51 -10.81
CA LEU A 730 -22.66 -0.60 -11.76
C LEU A 730 -24.07 -1.11 -12.09
N LEU A 731 -24.47 -0.94 -13.35
CA LEU A 731 -25.66 -1.55 -13.91
C LEU A 731 -25.28 -2.88 -14.54
N THR A 732 -25.90 -4.00 -14.13
CA THR A 732 -25.49 -5.35 -14.55
C THR A 732 -26.65 -6.20 -15.04
N SER A 733 -26.41 -7.02 -16.07
CA SER A 733 -27.33 -8.04 -16.57
C SER A 733 -27.29 -9.33 -15.76
N CYS A 734 -26.23 -9.53 -14.98
CA CYS A 734 -26.11 -10.70 -14.11
C CYS A 734 -27.02 -10.63 -12.92
N CYS A 735 -27.76 -11.70 -12.68
CA CYS A 735 -28.54 -11.93 -11.50
C CYS A 735 -27.88 -12.96 -10.61
N GLN A 736 -26.65 -12.78 -10.28
CA GLN A 736 -26.18 -13.55 -9.16
C GLN A 736 -26.36 -12.65 -7.93
N THR A 737 -27.25 -13.04 -7.06
CA THR A 737 -27.34 -12.42 -5.75
C THR A 737 -25.96 -12.54 -5.12
N ALA A 738 -25.42 -11.44 -4.65
CA ALA A 738 -24.25 -11.47 -3.76
C ALA A 738 -24.49 -12.57 -2.69
N PRO A 739 -23.43 -13.21 -2.19
CA PRO A 739 -23.60 -14.23 -1.17
C PRO A 739 -24.41 -13.66 -0.01
N ALA A 740 -25.43 -14.38 0.40
CA ALA A 740 -26.31 -13.97 1.49
C ALA A 740 -26.02 -14.82 2.72
N ILE A 741 -25.64 -14.16 3.82
CA ILE A 741 -25.41 -14.79 5.10
C ILE A 741 -26.75 -14.90 5.82
N GLY A 742 -27.16 -16.12 6.14
CA GLY A 742 -28.37 -16.39 6.90
C GLY A 742 -28.10 -16.52 8.41
N ALA A 743 -27.01 -17.21 8.75
CA ALA A 743 -26.57 -17.39 10.14
C ALA A 743 -25.08 -17.68 10.21
N VAL A 744 -24.47 -17.29 11.35
CA VAL A 744 -23.11 -17.65 11.74
C VAL A 744 -23.18 -18.35 13.09
N THR A 745 -22.63 -19.55 13.18
CA THR A 745 -22.78 -20.41 14.36
C THR A 745 -21.46 -21.07 14.74
N ASN A 746 -21.35 -21.49 16.01
CA ASN A 746 -20.32 -22.43 16.43
C ASN A 746 -20.48 -23.76 15.67
N SER A 747 -19.42 -24.34 15.14
CA SER A 747 -19.50 -25.55 14.30
C SER A 747 -19.87 -26.83 15.09
N ALA A 748 -19.80 -26.80 16.41
CA ALA A 748 -20.13 -27.98 17.24
C ALA A 748 -21.55 -27.91 17.78
N SER A 749 -21.94 -26.76 18.40
CA SER A 749 -23.25 -26.61 19.05
C SER A 749 -24.31 -25.97 18.15
N PHE A 750 -23.90 -25.38 17.00
CA PHE A 750 -24.76 -24.55 16.15
C PHE A 750 -25.40 -23.34 16.88
N ALA A 751 -24.88 -22.98 18.06
CA ALA A 751 -25.23 -21.74 18.75
C ALA A 751 -24.64 -20.52 18.04
N GLY A 752 -25.27 -19.34 18.23
CA GLY A 752 -24.84 -18.12 17.52
C GLY A 752 -23.58 -17.43 18.07
N ALA A 753 -23.03 -17.89 19.20
CA ALA A 753 -21.80 -17.33 19.76
C ALA A 753 -20.57 -18.08 19.25
N VAL A 754 -19.53 -17.32 18.88
CA VAL A 754 -18.21 -17.84 18.49
C VAL A 754 -17.11 -17.17 19.33
N SER A 755 -15.92 -17.73 19.36
CA SER A 755 -14.80 -17.13 20.11
C SER A 755 -13.49 -17.22 19.29
N PRO A 756 -12.45 -16.44 19.64
CA PRO A 756 -11.17 -16.49 18.93
C PRO A 756 -10.62 -17.92 18.84
N GLY A 757 -10.17 -18.33 17.66
CA GLY A 757 -9.64 -19.67 17.38
C GLY A 757 -10.69 -20.78 17.27
N SER A 758 -11.98 -20.53 17.52
CA SER A 758 -13.03 -21.56 17.41
C SER A 758 -13.33 -21.93 15.95
N LEU A 759 -13.91 -23.10 15.75
CA LEU A 759 -14.49 -23.50 14.47
C LEU A 759 -15.92 -22.91 14.37
N ALA A 760 -16.22 -22.29 13.24
CA ALA A 760 -17.50 -21.66 12.97
C ALA A 760 -18.08 -22.08 11.63
N THR A 761 -19.41 -22.04 11.53
CA THR A 761 -20.16 -22.35 10.30
C THR A 761 -21.04 -21.18 9.89
N ILE A 762 -20.97 -20.80 8.62
CA ILE A 762 -21.90 -19.87 7.99
C ILE A 762 -22.91 -20.68 7.18
N PHE A 763 -24.18 -20.42 7.40
CA PHE A 763 -25.29 -20.90 6.56
C PHE A 763 -25.83 -19.73 5.73
N GLY A 764 -26.17 -19.99 4.45
CA GLY A 764 -26.65 -18.94 3.59
C GLY A 764 -26.89 -19.40 2.17
N ALA A 765 -26.54 -18.56 1.20
CA ALA A 765 -26.69 -18.88 -0.23
C ALA A 765 -25.67 -18.11 -1.08
N GLY A 766 -25.30 -18.68 -2.23
CA GLY A 766 -24.45 -17.99 -3.20
C GLY A 766 -22.95 -18.00 -2.84
N PHE A 767 -22.49 -18.96 -2.03
CA PHE A 767 -21.10 -19.00 -1.60
C PHE A 767 -20.19 -19.62 -2.67
N ALA A 768 -20.33 -20.90 -2.97
CA ALA A 768 -19.53 -21.59 -3.96
C ALA A 768 -20.39 -22.26 -5.04
N SER A 769 -19.85 -22.46 -6.24
CA SER A 769 -20.54 -23.17 -7.32
C SER A 769 -20.39 -24.70 -7.24
N GLN A 770 -19.44 -25.17 -6.45
CA GLN A 770 -19.15 -26.58 -6.19
C GLN A 770 -18.56 -26.74 -4.78
N VAL A 771 -18.60 -27.96 -4.27
CA VAL A 771 -17.96 -28.30 -2.99
C VAL A 771 -16.45 -28.12 -3.11
N ALA A 772 -15.86 -27.46 -2.12
CA ALA A 772 -14.45 -27.25 -2.00
C ALA A 772 -13.95 -27.56 -0.57
N GLU A 773 -12.82 -28.23 -0.48
CA GLU A 773 -12.12 -28.60 0.76
C GLU A 773 -10.63 -28.35 0.58
N PRO A 774 -9.89 -28.01 1.65
CA PRO A 774 -8.45 -27.79 1.56
C PRO A 774 -7.70 -29.10 1.35
N ALA A 775 -6.66 -29.09 0.51
CA ALA A 775 -5.86 -30.29 0.22
C ALA A 775 -4.82 -30.61 1.31
N SER A 776 -4.45 -29.66 2.14
CA SER A 776 -3.39 -29.79 3.16
C SER A 776 -3.47 -28.65 4.19
N LEU A 777 -2.71 -28.80 5.27
CA LEU A 777 -2.41 -27.74 6.21
C LEU A 777 -1.13 -26.97 5.79
N PRO A 778 -1.01 -25.66 6.12
CA PRO A 778 -2.03 -24.86 6.79
C PRO A 778 -3.27 -24.64 5.94
N LEU A 779 -4.43 -24.38 6.59
CA LEU A 779 -5.67 -24.09 5.90
C LEU A 779 -5.54 -22.80 5.08
N PRO A 780 -6.06 -22.77 3.85
CA PRO A 780 -6.01 -21.56 3.03
C PRO A 780 -7.02 -20.49 3.51
N GLY A 781 -6.71 -19.22 3.28
CA GLY A 781 -7.66 -18.11 3.49
C GLY A 781 -8.69 -17.93 2.36
N ASP A 782 -8.50 -18.63 1.24
CA ASP A 782 -9.43 -18.68 0.10
C ASP A 782 -9.61 -20.12 -0.35
N LEU A 783 -10.85 -20.54 -0.57
CA LEU A 783 -11.19 -21.88 -1.02
C LEU A 783 -12.15 -21.80 -2.19
N ALA A 784 -11.68 -22.10 -3.38
CA ALA A 784 -12.42 -22.01 -4.66
C ALA A 784 -13.00 -20.59 -4.93
N GLY A 785 -12.28 -19.54 -4.56
CA GLY A 785 -12.70 -18.14 -4.70
C GLY A 785 -13.64 -17.66 -3.61
N VAL A 786 -13.85 -18.47 -2.56
CA VAL A 786 -14.63 -18.11 -1.37
C VAL A 786 -13.68 -17.79 -0.23
N SER A 787 -13.85 -16.65 0.42
CA SER A 787 -13.13 -16.27 1.61
C SER A 787 -14.05 -15.59 2.63
N VAL A 788 -13.68 -15.72 3.90
CA VAL A 788 -14.37 -15.12 5.05
C VAL A 788 -13.40 -14.18 5.74
N SER A 789 -13.88 -13.00 6.14
CA SER A 789 -13.11 -12.13 7.01
C SER A 789 -13.95 -11.64 8.19
N ILE A 790 -13.31 -11.46 9.35
CA ILE A 790 -13.92 -10.90 10.57
C ILE A 790 -13.08 -9.69 10.95
N ASP A 791 -13.71 -8.51 10.98
CA ASP A 791 -13.06 -7.21 11.22
C ASP A 791 -11.79 -7.02 10.38
N GLY A 792 -11.78 -7.58 9.17
CA GLY A 792 -10.66 -7.50 8.23
C GLY A 792 -9.63 -8.63 8.34
N PHE A 793 -9.66 -9.44 9.39
CA PHE A 793 -8.79 -10.61 9.49
C PHE A 793 -9.33 -11.76 8.62
N ASN A 794 -8.48 -12.31 7.76
CA ASN A 794 -8.83 -13.46 6.93
C ASN A 794 -8.98 -14.71 7.80
N SER A 795 -10.08 -15.42 7.58
CA SER A 795 -10.40 -16.67 8.30
C SER A 795 -9.89 -17.89 7.51
N PRO A 796 -9.16 -18.81 8.12
CA PRO A 796 -8.79 -20.09 7.48
C PRO A 796 -10.02 -20.93 7.14
N MET A 797 -10.07 -21.45 5.92
CA MET A 797 -11.23 -22.12 5.33
C MET A 797 -11.11 -23.64 5.42
N LEU A 798 -12.15 -24.31 5.95
CA LEU A 798 -12.24 -25.77 6.04
C LEU A 798 -13.16 -26.39 5.00
N TYR A 799 -14.22 -25.65 4.60
CA TYR A 799 -15.23 -26.16 3.68
C TYR A 799 -15.99 -25.00 3.06
N ALA A 800 -16.36 -25.13 1.79
CA ALA A 800 -17.30 -24.24 1.15
C ALA A 800 -18.18 -25.00 0.12
N ASP A 801 -19.49 -24.75 0.14
CA ASP A 801 -20.44 -25.11 -0.92
C ASP A 801 -21.37 -23.95 -1.24
N SER A 802 -22.46 -24.19 -1.96
CA SER A 802 -23.41 -23.13 -2.34
C SER A 802 -24.18 -22.52 -1.15
N SER A 803 -24.22 -23.18 0.00
CA SER A 803 -25.09 -22.87 1.16
C SER A 803 -24.38 -22.88 2.50
N GLN A 804 -23.14 -23.40 2.57
CA GLN A 804 -22.41 -23.57 3.81
C GLN A 804 -20.94 -23.23 3.63
N ILE A 805 -20.35 -22.59 4.65
CA ILE A 805 -18.92 -22.38 4.81
C ILE A 805 -18.52 -22.80 6.21
N ASN A 806 -17.46 -23.62 6.36
CA ASN A 806 -16.82 -23.89 7.64
C ASN A 806 -15.46 -23.23 7.67
N PHE A 807 -15.13 -22.56 8.74
CA PHE A 807 -13.91 -21.79 8.88
C PHE A 807 -13.43 -21.72 10.33
N GLN A 808 -12.18 -21.33 10.53
CA GLN A 808 -11.65 -20.97 11.85
C GLN A 808 -11.85 -19.47 12.08
N VAL A 809 -12.40 -19.10 13.23
CA VAL A 809 -12.42 -17.68 13.69
C VAL A 809 -10.96 -17.28 13.96
N PRO A 810 -10.45 -16.19 13.36
CA PRO A 810 -9.09 -15.73 13.60
C PRO A 810 -8.81 -15.53 15.09
N PHE A 811 -7.60 -15.86 15.54
CA PHE A 811 -7.20 -15.64 16.95
C PHE A 811 -7.11 -14.15 17.29
N GLU A 812 -6.96 -13.27 16.29
CA GLU A 812 -6.95 -11.82 16.41
C GLU A 812 -8.34 -11.23 16.68
N ALA A 813 -9.41 -11.96 16.39
CA ALA A 813 -10.77 -11.48 16.63
C ALA A 813 -10.98 -11.18 18.12
N GLN A 814 -11.43 -9.95 18.42
CA GLN A 814 -11.57 -9.49 19.81
C GLN A 814 -12.97 -9.79 20.33
N PRO A 815 -13.13 -10.16 21.62
CA PRO A 815 -14.44 -10.25 22.24
C PRO A 815 -15.24 -8.94 22.15
N GLY A 816 -16.49 -9.02 21.69
CA GLY A 816 -17.34 -7.86 21.41
C GLY A 816 -18.20 -8.04 20.18
N SER A 817 -18.68 -6.92 19.63
CA SER A 817 -19.37 -6.90 18.34
C SER A 817 -18.32 -6.84 17.23
N ALA A 818 -18.43 -7.70 16.24
CA ALA A 818 -17.53 -7.78 15.10
C ALA A 818 -18.34 -7.83 13.80
N THR A 819 -17.70 -7.49 12.68
CA THR A 819 -18.29 -7.51 11.34
C THR A 819 -17.71 -8.67 10.54
N LEU A 820 -18.58 -9.57 10.07
CA LEU A 820 -18.22 -10.67 9.20
C LEU A 820 -18.61 -10.37 7.75
N LEU A 821 -17.73 -10.73 6.83
CA LEU A 821 -17.93 -10.61 5.38
C LEU A 821 -17.60 -11.94 4.71
N VAL A 822 -18.42 -12.31 3.74
CA VAL A 822 -18.17 -13.42 2.83
C VAL A 822 -17.92 -12.87 1.44
N ARG A 823 -16.80 -13.24 0.86
CA ARG A 823 -16.53 -13.06 -0.56
C ARG A 823 -16.72 -14.39 -1.28
N SER A 824 -17.30 -14.33 -2.45
CA SER A 824 -17.47 -15.49 -3.34
C SER A 824 -17.19 -15.07 -4.80
N PRO A 825 -17.09 -16.00 -5.75
CA PRO A 825 -17.06 -15.67 -7.17
C PRO A 825 -18.25 -14.83 -7.65
N LEU A 826 -19.31 -14.75 -6.86
CA LEU A 826 -20.54 -14.00 -7.16
C LEU A 826 -20.53 -12.56 -6.60
N GLY A 827 -19.50 -12.19 -5.84
CA GLY A 827 -19.33 -10.88 -5.19
C GLY A 827 -19.20 -11.01 -3.68
N MET A 828 -19.37 -9.88 -2.98
CA MET A 828 -19.31 -9.81 -1.51
C MET A 828 -20.70 -9.81 -0.89
N SER A 829 -20.81 -10.42 0.29
CA SER A 829 -22.01 -10.28 1.13
C SER A 829 -22.16 -8.84 1.64
N LEU A 830 -23.35 -8.50 2.12
CA LEU A 830 -23.50 -7.39 3.05
C LEU A 830 -22.72 -7.68 4.34
N GLU A 831 -22.36 -6.64 5.04
CA GLU A 831 -21.78 -6.74 6.38
C GLU A 831 -22.75 -7.48 7.31
N TYR A 832 -22.26 -8.50 8.00
CA TYR A 832 -23.05 -9.30 8.92
C TYR A 832 -22.51 -9.15 10.34
N PRO A 833 -23.28 -8.56 11.26
CA PRO A 833 -22.83 -8.38 12.64
C PRO A 833 -22.81 -9.73 13.37
N ILE A 834 -21.72 -10.03 14.04
CA ILE A 834 -21.56 -11.21 14.89
C ILE A 834 -21.12 -10.81 16.29
N ALA A 835 -21.39 -11.69 17.27
CA ALA A 835 -20.88 -11.54 18.62
C ALA A 835 -19.69 -12.50 18.83
N ILE A 836 -18.55 -11.95 19.21
CA ILE A 836 -17.37 -12.70 19.63
C ILE A 836 -17.36 -12.76 21.15
N ALA A 837 -17.42 -13.94 21.72
CA ALA A 837 -17.31 -14.15 23.17
C ALA A 837 -15.86 -14.48 23.57
N ALA A 838 -15.50 -14.26 24.84
CA ALA A 838 -14.18 -14.66 25.35
C ALA A 838 -13.98 -16.18 25.26
N ALA A 839 -15.06 -16.93 25.46
CA ALA A 839 -15.18 -18.36 25.18
C ALA A 839 -16.58 -18.66 24.65
N ALA A 840 -16.71 -19.69 23.81
CA ALA A 840 -17.98 -20.18 23.29
C ALA A 840 -17.92 -21.72 23.21
N PRO A 841 -17.93 -22.45 24.34
CA PRO A 841 -17.71 -23.89 24.34
C PRO A 841 -18.86 -24.60 23.62
N GLY A 842 -18.53 -25.38 22.59
CA GLY A 842 -19.45 -26.30 21.90
C GLY A 842 -18.84 -27.67 21.85
N VAL A 843 -19.49 -28.67 22.38
CA VAL A 843 -19.08 -30.07 22.31
C VAL A 843 -19.58 -30.67 21.00
N PHE A 844 -18.68 -31.33 20.25
CA PHE A 844 -19.08 -32.01 19.02
C PHE A 844 -19.98 -33.20 19.31
N GLU A 845 -20.97 -33.38 18.47
CA GLU A 845 -21.97 -34.44 18.60
C GLU A 845 -21.92 -35.39 17.39
N PHE A 846 -22.29 -36.63 17.66
CA PHE A 846 -22.69 -37.58 16.63
C PHE A 846 -24.13 -38.06 16.89
N ASP A 847 -24.83 -38.55 15.87
CA ASP A 847 -26.23 -38.94 15.87
C ASP A 847 -27.25 -37.85 16.42
N GLY A 848 -26.78 -36.60 16.46
CA GLY A 848 -27.60 -35.40 16.80
C GLY A 848 -27.80 -35.16 18.29
N SER A 849 -27.11 -35.86 19.20
CA SER A 849 -27.23 -35.63 20.65
C SER A 849 -26.05 -36.14 21.47
N ARG A 850 -25.24 -37.10 20.98
CA ARG A 850 -24.22 -37.74 21.77
C ARG A 850 -22.86 -37.09 21.59
N ALA A 851 -22.15 -36.92 22.69
CA ALA A 851 -20.81 -36.34 22.68
C ALA A 851 -19.83 -37.14 21.79
N VAL A 852 -19.09 -36.49 20.95
CA VAL A 852 -17.87 -37.07 20.35
C VAL A 852 -16.83 -37.13 21.45
N ALA A 853 -16.77 -38.31 22.10
CA ALA A 853 -15.82 -38.61 23.17
C ALA A 853 -15.18 -39.98 22.96
N THR A 854 -13.94 -40.16 23.40
CA THR A 854 -13.21 -41.41 23.29
C THR A 854 -12.66 -41.84 24.65
N ASP A 855 -12.47 -43.13 24.80
CA ASP A 855 -11.72 -43.71 25.92
C ASP A 855 -10.19 -43.47 25.77
N ALA A 856 -9.41 -43.93 26.73
CA ALA A 856 -7.96 -43.82 26.72
C ALA A 856 -7.28 -44.57 25.56
N ALA A 857 -7.96 -45.51 24.92
CA ALA A 857 -7.49 -46.25 23.75
C ALA A 857 -7.89 -45.56 22.42
N GLY A 858 -8.63 -44.44 22.47
CA GLY A 858 -9.14 -43.71 21.33
C GLY A 858 -10.41 -44.32 20.71
N VAL A 859 -11.09 -45.21 21.40
CA VAL A 859 -12.35 -45.79 20.92
C VAL A 859 -13.52 -44.88 21.26
N LEU A 860 -14.38 -44.61 20.28
CA LEU A 860 -15.54 -43.77 20.44
C LEU A 860 -16.50 -44.34 21.50
N ILE A 861 -16.93 -43.47 22.42
CA ILE A 861 -17.92 -43.82 23.44
C ILE A 861 -19.31 -43.83 22.83
N THR A 862 -19.98 -44.95 22.90
CA THR A 862 -21.33 -45.19 22.37
C THR A 862 -22.15 -45.99 23.38
N PRO A 863 -23.47 -46.17 23.19
CA PRO A 863 -24.25 -47.09 24.07
C PRO A 863 -23.70 -48.52 24.13
N ASP A 864 -23.08 -48.98 23.02
CA ASP A 864 -22.47 -50.35 22.96
C ASP A 864 -21.04 -50.34 23.51
N HIS A 865 -20.39 -49.18 23.66
CA HIS A 865 -19.08 -48.99 24.25
C HIS A 865 -19.08 -47.80 25.23
N PRO A 866 -19.79 -47.93 26.39
CA PRO A 866 -19.93 -46.83 27.33
C PRO A 866 -18.65 -46.57 28.11
N ALA A 867 -18.50 -45.31 28.58
CA ALA A 867 -17.39 -44.91 29.42
C ALA A 867 -17.52 -45.57 30.81
N SER A 868 -16.45 -46.16 31.32
CA SER A 868 -16.43 -46.71 32.67
C SER A 868 -16.45 -45.61 33.72
N ALA A 869 -17.27 -45.74 34.75
CA ALA A 869 -17.26 -44.81 35.88
C ALA A 869 -15.87 -44.79 36.52
N GLY A 870 -15.32 -43.62 36.84
CA GLY A 870 -13.99 -43.39 37.36
C GLY A 870 -12.88 -43.31 36.30
N SER A 871 -13.14 -43.69 35.04
CA SER A 871 -12.16 -43.59 33.98
C SER A 871 -11.99 -42.15 33.46
N VAL A 872 -10.91 -41.88 32.74
CA VAL A 872 -10.72 -40.61 32.05
C VAL A 872 -11.09 -40.77 30.58
N ILE A 873 -11.89 -39.87 30.07
CA ILE A 873 -12.32 -39.80 28.68
C ILE A 873 -11.78 -38.54 28.04
N VAL A 874 -11.65 -38.54 26.72
CA VAL A 874 -11.33 -37.36 25.91
C VAL A 874 -12.59 -36.88 25.19
N VAL A 875 -13.05 -35.70 25.54
CA VAL A 875 -14.21 -35.06 24.92
C VAL A 875 -13.74 -34.00 23.93
N TYR A 876 -14.25 -34.03 22.70
CA TYR A 876 -13.85 -33.07 21.66
C TYR A 876 -14.84 -31.92 21.60
N LEU A 877 -14.28 -30.69 21.54
CA LEU A 877 -15.03 -29.43 21.56
C LEU A 877 -14.31 -28.34 20.74
N THR A 878 -14.95 -27.20 20.59
CA THR A 878 -14.34 -25.96 20.11
C THR A 878 -14.72 -24.79 21.01
N GLY A 879 -14.09 -23.62 20.82
CA GLY A 879 -14.46 -22.39 21.50
C GLY A 879 -13.95 -22.26 22.94
N ILE A 880 -12.74 -22.72 23.22
CA ILE A 880 -12.14 -22.67 24.57
C ILE A 880 -11.51 -21.32 24.94
N GLY A 881 -11.49 -20.34 24.01
CA GLY A 881 -10.94 -19.00 24.25
C GLY A 881 -9.41 -18.95 24.27
N SER A 882 -8.86 -18.05 25.11
CA SER A 882 -7.42 -17.74 25.16
C SER A 882 -6.55 -18.97 25.51
N LEU A 883 -5.37 -19.03 24.89
CA LEU A 883 -4.45 -20.16 24.95
C LEU A 883 -3.09 -19.75 25.54
N SER A 884 -2.40 -20.70 26.19
CA SER A 884 -1.03 -20.52 26.67
C SER A 884 0.00 -20.44 25.55
N ASN A 885 -0.29 -21.06 24.42
CA ASN A 885 0.57 -21.13 23.24
C ASN A 885 -0.34 -21.15 22.02
N THR A 886 -0.66 -19.95 21.51
CA THR A 886 -1.58 -19.76 20.38
C THR A 886 -0.88 -20.10 19.08
N PRO A 887 -1.33 -21.12 18.32
CA PRO A 887 -0.80 -21.39 16.98
C PRO A 887 -1.20 -20.29 16.00
N LEU A 888 -0.54 -20.25 14.86
CA LEU A 888 -0.98 -19.41 13.74
C LEU A 888 -2.34 -19.88 13.21
N ASP A 889 -3.11 -18.94 12.67
CA ASP A 889 -4.37 -19.24 12.02
C ASP A 889 -4.19 -20.27 10.89
N GLY A 890 -5.08 -21.24 10.86
CA GLY A 890 -5.02 -22.33 9.88
C GLY A 890 -3.94 -23.38 10.11
N VAL A 891 -3.09 -23.21 11.11
CA VAL A 891 -2.02 -24.17 11.45
C VAL A 891 -2.52 -25.16 12.52
N GLY A 892 -2.21 -26.42 12.33
CA GLY A 892 -2.51 -27.45 13.34
C GLY A 892 -1.81 -27.18 14.67
N ALA A 893 -2.51 -27.41 15.78
CA ALA A 893 -1.99 -27.15 17.11
C ALA A 893 -0.68 -27.92 17.38
N PRO A 894 0.32 -27.30 18.06
CA PRO A 894 1.61 -27.95 18.32
C PRO A 894 1.50 -29.05 19.37
N LEU A 895 2.36 -30.08 19.24
CA LEU A 895 2.52 -31.13 20.25
C LEU A 895 3.42 -30.68 21.39
N ASN A 896 4.38 -29.81 21.14
CA ASN A 896 5.34 -29.31 22.11
C ASN A 896 5.79 -27.87 21.80
N PRO A 897 5.50 -26.88 22.71
CA PRO A 897 4.63 -27.04 23.87
C PRO A 897 3.14 -27.17 23.48
N LEU A 898 2.35 -27.84 24.33
CA LEU A 898 0.90 -27.92 24.11
C LEU A 898 0.21 -26.56 24.30
N ALA A 899 -0.89 -26.36 23.58
CA ALA A 899 -1.71 -25.15 23.68
C ALA A 899 -2.85 -25.37 24.72
N TYR A 900 -2.64 -24.93 25.95
CA TYR A 900 -3.62 -25.03 27.02
C TYR A 900 -4.63 -23.88 27.01
N GLY A 901 -5.90 -24.15 27.35
CA GLY A 901 -6.88 -23.09 27.65
C GLY A 901 -6.52 -22.37 28.96
N LEU A 902 -6.55 -21.04 28.93
CA LEU A 902 -6.19 -20.20 30.08
C LEU A 902 -7.41 -19.79 30.94
N LEU A 903 -8.62 -19.92 30.41
CA LEU A 903 -9.85 -19.55 31.10
C LEU A 903 -10.25 -20.67 32.08
N SER A 904 -10.93 -20.30 33.18
CA SER A 904 -11.42 -21.24 34.16
C SER A 904 -12.46 -22.20 33.57
N ALA A 905 -12.28 -23.51 33.80
CA ALA A 905 -13.18 -24.50 33.23
C ALA A 905 -13.66 -25.52 34.27
N THR A 906 -14.93 -25.94 34.16
CA THR A 906 -15.54 -26.99 34.92
C THR A 906 -16.34 -27.92 34.01
N ALA A 907 -16.54 -29.17 34.44
CA ALA A 907 -17.42 -30.09 33.74
C ALA A 907 -18.35 -30.80 34.73
N THR A 908 -19.55 -31.16 34.28
CA THR A 908 -20.49 -31.98 35.00
C THR A 908 -21.01 -33.11 34.12
N ILE A 909 -21.24 -34.30 34.72
CA ILE A 909 -21.96 -35.42 34.11
C ILE A 909 -23.08 -35.80 35.08
N ALA A 910 -24.30 -35.78 34.64
CA ALA A 910 -25.50 -35.97 35.53
C ALA A 910 -25.47 -34.98 36.70
N ASP A 911 -25.13 -33.72 36.50
CA ASP A 911 -24.95 -32.67 37.52
C ASP A 911 -23.83 -32.99 38.56
N ALA A 912 -23.18 -34.15 38.49
CA ALA A 912 -22.02 -34.47 39.31
C ALA A 912 -20.75 -33.87 38.75
N ALA A 913 -19.91 -33.28 39.60
CA ALA A 913 -18.63 -32.70 39.16
C ALA A 913 -17.75 -33.78 38.51
N ALA A 914 -17.28 -33.47 37.32
CA ALA A 914 -16.40 -34.29 36.49
C ALA A 914 -15.04 -33.56 36.31
N PRO A 915 -14.03 -33.88 37.10
CA PRO A 915 -12.75 -33.14 37.08
C PRO A 915 -12.08 -33.13 35.70
N ILE A 916 -11.74 -31.93 35.22
CA ILE A 916 -10.98 -31.73 34.00
C ILE A 916 -9.50 -31.85 34.32
N GLN A 917 -8.82 -32.86 33.75
CA GLN A 917 -7.38 -33.09 33.90
C GLN A 917 -6.55 -32.35 32.84
N PHE A 918 -7.15 -32.06 31.68
CA PHE A 918 -6.57 -31.30 30.58
C PHE A 918 -7.68 -30.59 29.84
N LEU A 919 -7.41 -29.33 29.45
CA LEU A 919 -8.19 -28.59 28.47
C LEU A 919 -7.23 -27.84 27.57
N GLY A 920 -7.30 -28.06 26.26
CA GLY A 920 -6.40 -27.41 25.30
C GLY A 920 -6.73 -27.81 23.87
N LEU A 921 -5.99 -27.26 22.90
CA LEU A 921 -6.14 -27.67 21.51
C LEU A 921 -5.61 -29.11 21.30
N THR A 922 -6.29 -29.85 20.45
CA THR A 922 -5.90 -31.18 20.01
C THR A 922 -4.70 -31.08 19.07
N PRO A 923 -3.53 -31.65 19.41
CA PRO A 923 -2.34 -31.55 18.55
C PRO A 923 -2.59 -31.98 17.12
N TYR A 924 -2.01 -31.21 16.16
CA TYR A 924 -2.12 -31.41 14.72
C TYR A 924 -3.46 -30.99 14.10
N TYR A 925 -4.47 -30.62 14.88
CA TYR A 925 -5.77 -30.15 14.37
C TYR A 925 -5.91 -28.64 14.51
N VAL A 926 -6.64 -28.03 13.57
CA VAL A 926 -6.95 -26.59 13.59
C VAL A 926 -8.25 -26.35 14.34
N GLY A 927 -8.26 -25.47 15.34
CA GLY A 927 -9.46 -25.03 16.05
C GLY A 927 -10.22 -26.12 16.85
N LEU A 928 -9.79 -27.38 16.75
CA LEU A 928 -10.33 -28.49 17.54
C LEU A 928 -9.68 -28.51 18.92
N ALA A 929 -10.47 -28.49 19.95
CA ALA A 929 -10.03 -28.65 21.34
C ALA A 929 -10.43 -30.01 21.91
N GLN A 930 -9.74 -30.42 22.97
CA GLN A 930 -10.09 -31.58 23.77
C GLN A 930 -10.10 -31.28 25.28
N ALA A 931 -11.02 -31.89 25.96
CA ALA A 931 -11.07 -31.94 27.42
C ALA A 931 -10.91 -33.37 27.92
N ASN A 932 -9.86 -33.63 28.74
CA ASN A 932 -9.71 -34.95 29.40
C ASN A 932 -10.45 -34.88 30.73
N ILE A 933 -11.54 -35.60 30.83
CA ILE A 933 -12.50 -35.50 31.93
C ILE A 933 -12.61 -36.81 32.67
N GLN A 934 -12.54 -36.77 33.98
CA GLN A 934 -12.75 -37.96 34.79
C GLN A 934 -14.25 -38.22 35.01
N VAL A 935 -14.76 -39.36 34.58
CA VAL A 935 -16.17 -39.76 34.73
C VAL A 935 -16.48 -39.95 36.19
N PRO A 936 -17.53 -39.31 36.78
CA PRO A 936 -17.94 -39.56 38.15
C PRO A 936 -18.42 -40.99 38.39
N GLN A 937 -18.54 -41.38 39.66
CA GLN A 937 -19.10 -42.69 40.04
C GLN A 937 -20.61 -42.65 39.79
N LEU A 938 -21.06 -43.20 38.67
CA LEU A 938 -22.45 -43.23 38.23
C LEU A 938 -22.90 -44.65 37.94
N ALA A 939 -24.19 -44.89 38.02
CA ALA A 939 -24.80 -46.13 37.53
C ALA A 939 -24.71 -46.21 36.00
N SER A 940 -24.93 -47.40 35.42
CA SER A 940 -25.03 -47.48 33.96
C SER A 940 -26.22 -46.70 33.45
N GLY A 941 -25.99 -45.87 32.40
CA GLY A 941 -27.02 -45.03 31.80
C GLY A 941 -26.47 -43.99 30.87
N ASP A 942 -27.38 -43.25 30.24
CA ASP A 942 -27.11 -42.09 29.41
C ASP A 942 -27.28 -40.81 30.21
N TYR A 943 -26.28 -39.96 30.27
CA TYR A 943 -26.28 -38.77 31.13
C TYR A 943 -25.88 -37.52 30.38
N PRO A 944 -26.44 -36.34 30.72
CA PRO A 944 -26.02 -35.07 30.17
C PRO A 944 -24.59 -34.73 30.66
N LEU A 945 -23.72 -34.37 29.70
CA LEU A 945 -22.39 -33.80 29.91
C LEU A 945 -22.47 -32.31 29.55
N VAL A 946 -21.96 -31.48 30.45
CA VAL A 946 -21.85 -30.01 30.23
C VAL A 946 -20.42 -29.56 30.57
N ILE A 947 -19.80 -28.77 29.70
CA ILE A 947 -18.54 -28.12 29.95
C ILE A 947 -18.78 -26.61 30.05
N THR A 948 -18.34 -26.01 31.14
CA THR A 948 -18.48 -24.56 31.38
C THR A 948 -17.10 -23.92 31.36
N ILE A 949 -16.89 -22.89 30.53
CA ILE A 949 -15.62 -22.13 30.41
C ILE A 949 -15.94 -20.64 30.62
N ASP A 950 -15.25 -20.02 31.57
CA ASP A 950 -15.43 -18.61 31.97
C ASP A 950 -16.90 -18.26 32.29
N GLY A 951 -17.61 -19.23 32.94
CA GLY A 951 -19.01 -19.08 33.27
C GLY A 951 -20.00 -19.32 32.12
N LEU A 952 -19.55 -19.58 30.90
CA LEU A 952 -20.35 -19.91 29.73
C LEU A 952 -20.45 -21.45 29.59
N ALA A 953 -21.65 -22.01 29.67
CA ALA A 953 -21.92 -23.44 29.58
C ALA A 953 -22.11 -23.87 28.13
N SER A 954 -21.57 -25.03 27.74
CA SER A 954 -21.97 -25.72 26.51
C SER A 954 -23.43 -26.18 26.58
N ASP A 955 -24.01 -26.43 25.42
CA ASP A 955 -25.28 -27.20 25.40
C ASP A 955 -25.03 -28.59 25.98
N PRO A 956 -26.04 -29.17 26.68
CA PRO A 956 -25.93 -30.52 27.23
C PRO A 956 -25.87 -31.58 26.13
N VAL A 957 -24.84 -32.42 26.13
CA VAL A 957 -24.68 -33.56 25.21
C VAL A 957 -24.77 -34.87 25.99
N ILE A 958 -25.19 -35.92 25.35
CA ILE A 958 -25.36 -37.24 26.02
C ILE A 958 -24.05 -38.03 26.05
N LEU A 959 -23.67 -38.53 27.20
CA LEU A 959 -22.60 -39.45 27.42
C LEU A 959 -23.13 -40.78 27.98
N SER A 960 -22.81 -41.89 27.32
CA SER A 960 -23.09 -43.24 27.84
C SER A 960 -22.08 -43.68 28.88
N VAL A 961 -22.51 -44.07 30.07
CA VAL A 961 -21.65 -44.47 31.18
C VAL A 961 -22.02 -45.92 31.62
N ALA A 962 -20.99 -46.73 31.90
CA ALA A 962 -21.15 -48.02 32.57
C ALA A 962 -20.74 -47.90 34.01
N ALA A 963 -21.47 -48.57 34.91
CA ALA A 963 -21.12 -48.70 36.32
C ALA A 963 -19.71 -49.35 36.43
N PRO A 964 -19.00 -49.10 37.54
CA PRO A 964 -17.66 -49.68 37.79
C PRO A 964 -17.62 -51.20 37.72
#